data_a1ca06816584be22456be216dd47b177
#
_entry.id   a1ca06816584be22456be216dd47b177
#
_cell.length_a   1.000
_cell.length_b   1.000
_cell.length_c   1.000
_cell.angle_alpha   90.00
_cell.angle_beta   90.00
_cell.angle_gamma   90.00
#
_symmetry.space_group_name_H-M   'P 1'
#
loop_
_entity.id
_entity.type
_entity.pdbx_description
1 polymer ?
#
loop_
_entity_poly.entity_id
_entity_poly.type
_entity_poly.pdbx_seq_one_letter_code
_entity_poly.pdbx_strand_id
1 'polypeptide(L)'
;MKRIYRLIASACILGCGQVVFAQTSGDSTAVHRKDNSLDSTQVIKESIIIGTPAGYKYREVIPAQTLKEEELQRLNSFSVADAIRYFSGVQLKDYGGVGGLKTMNIRSMGTNHMAVFYDGIQLGNAQNGQVDLGRFSLDDVEEISLYNGQKSDIFQSAKDFGASGTIYITTRRPRFENGRNANFKATMKTGSFGLINPSIRSEYKISDAVSASLSGEWVKATGKYKFRYRRHNSLGEIAYDTTAVRHNGDINATRLEAALHGTLDEGRWTVRAYSYNSERGIPGAIVNNVFRNGERLWDTNSFIQGSFTNKWSPKFRSLINAKYAADYTHYENQDAKLIQTKNTYRQKELYASCANLYNIMENWEVSLAYDFQWNTLDAKFYMPTESDGTFPYPTRYTQMAALATAFEWGRIKGQASVLGYFVHEKVKRFEARPDKAVATPAFFLSYKPFQRQDLSVRAFYKRMFRMPTFNDLYYTDMGNAFLKPEYAEQFNIGLKYTKNFMNMPALRTVDASVDAYYNHITDKIIAYPKGQQFRWTMLNLGEVDIKGVDIALNSAWAFGEVEATARLQYTYQKAIDVTDSADTYYRDQIPYIPWHSGSAVLSLFYKGWGLNYSFIYTGERYNQQENIPRNHTQPWYTSDLSVQKSFAIRTRTLKLTAEINNLFGQDYDVVLNYPMPKTNCRFVTSFNF
;
A
#
# COMPACT_ATOMS: atom_id res chain seq x y z
N MET A 1 19.38 -33.22 -13.67
CA MET A 1 18.32 -32.20 -13.84
C MET A 1 17.10 -32.63 -14.68
N LYS A 2 17.20 -33.49 -15.70
CA LYS A 2 16.02 -33.93 -16.49
C LYS A 2 15.05 -34.93 -15.80
N ARG A 3 15.38 -35.50 -14.64
CA ARG A 3 14.51 -36.43 -13.90
C ARG A 3 13.61 -35.77 -12.85
N ILE A 4 13.92 -34.56 -12.41
CA ILE A 4 13.12 -33.81 -11.40
C ILE A 4 11.91 -33.12 -12.03
N TYR A 5 12.00 -32.70 -13.29
CA TYR A 5 10.88 -32.09 -14.01
C TYR A 5 9.71 -33.05 -14.32
N ARG A 6 9.97 -34.35 -14.35
CA ARG A 6 8.91 -35.36 -14.59
C ARG A 6 8.09 -35.71 -13.34
N LEU A 7 8.62 -35.47 -12.14
CA LEU A 7 7.90 -35.76 -10.89
C LEU A 7 6.93 -34.64 -10.49
N ILE A 8 7.19 -33.41 -10.86
CA ILE A 8 6.31 -32.27 -10.55
C ILE A 8 5.11 -32.22 -11.52
N ALA A 9 5.29 -32.60 -12.77
CA ALA A 9 4.21 -32.65 -13.76
C ALA A 9 3.21 -33.79 -13.51
N SER A 10 3.62 -34.87 -12.83
CA SER A 10 2.74 -36.02 -12.52
C SER A 10 1.88 -35.85 -11.28
N ALA A 11 2.21 -34.93 -10.40
CA ALA A 11 1.44 -34.67 -9.18
C ALA A 11 0.21 -33.77 -9.38
N CYS A 12 0.13 -33.07 -10.53
CA CYS A 12 -0.99 -32.16 -10.83
C CYS A 12 -2.12 -32.79 -11.68
N ILE A 13 -1.99 -34.02 -12.13
CA ILE A 13 -2.95 -34.63 -13.09
C ILE A 13 -3.82 -35.75 -12.48
N LEU A 14 -3.60 -36.16 -11.21
CA LEU A 14 -4.29 -37.30 -10.59
C LEU A 14 -5.40 -36.90 -9.60
N GLY A 15 -6.07 -35.78 -9.79
CA GLY A 15 -7.17 -35.29 -8.92
C GLY A 15 -8.54 -35.12 -9.59
N CYS A 16 -8.75 -35.59 -10.85
CA CYS A 16 -10.08 -35.55 -11.48
C CYS A 16 -10.64 -36.95 -11.60
N GLY A 17 -11.40 -37.40 -10.60
CA GLY A 17 -12.10 -38.69 -10.60
C GLY A 17 -13.45 -38.60 -9.88
N GLN A 18 -14.49 -38.53 -10.70
CA GLN A 18 -15.88 -38.97 -10.47
C GLN A 18 -16.68 -38.36 -9.33
N VAL A 19 -17.58 -37.48 -9.69
CA VAL A 19 -18.75 -37.07 -8.89
C VAL A 19 -19.90 -38.01 -9.20
N VAL A 20 -20.32 -38.81 -8.21
CA VAL A 20 -21.53 -39.59 -8.24
C VAL A 20 -22.67 -38.72 -7.64
N PHE A 21 -23.72 -38.53 -8.44
CA PHE A 21 -24.96 -37.89 -7.97
C PHE A 21 -25.76 -38.91 -7.12
N ALA A 22 -26.10 -38.51 -5.90
CA ALA A 22 -27.15 -39.15 -5.11
C ALA A 22 -28.31 -38.17 -4.94
N GLN A 23 -29.44 -38.49 -5.54
CA GLN A 23 -30.73 -37.85 -5.23
C GLN A 23 -31.27 -38.46 -3.94
N THR A 24 -31.67 -37.63 -2.99
CA THR A 24 -32.64 -38.02 -1.94
C THR A 24 -33.73 -36.97 -1.83
N SER A 25 -34.91 -37.36 -2.17
CA SER A 25 -36.18 -36.72 -1.88
C SER A 25 -36.53 -36.81 -0.40
N GLY A 26 -36.98 -35.75 0.20
CA GLY A 26 -37.52 -35.73 1.54
C GLY A 26 -38.50 -34.58 1.73
N ASP A 27 -39.78 -34.94 1.71
CA ASP A 27 -40.93 -34.12 2.06
C ASP A 27 -40.85 -33.59 3.50
N SER A 28 -41.23 -32.34 3.74
CA SER A 28 -41.83 -31.95 5.00
C SER A 28 -42.67 -30.67 4.88
N THR A 29 -43.91 -30.90 5.07
CA THR A 29 -45.11 -30.12 5.33
C THR A 29 -44.90 -28.71 5.88
N ALA A 30 -45.55 -27.79 5.19
CA ALA A 30 -45.79 -26.39 5.55
C ALA A 30 -46.85 -26.28 6.66
N VAL A 31 -46.59 -25.50 7.68
CA VAL A 31 -47.59 -24.90 8.57
C VAL A 31 -47.74 -23.42 8.25
N HIS A 32 -48.88 -23.09 7.65
CA HIS A 32 -49.32 -21.72 7.46
C HIS A 32 -49.65 -21.07 8.81
N ARG A 33 -49.01 -19.95 9.14
CA ARG A 33 -49.58 -18.91 9.99
C ARG A 33 -49.65 -17.60 9.21
N LYS A 34 -50.88 -17.17 8.93
CA LYS A 34 -51.19 -15.79 8.53
C LYS A 34 -51.04 -14.91 9.77
N ASP A 35 -50.24 -13.87 9.66
CA ASP A 35 -50.45 -12.65 10.43
C ASP A 35 -50.30 -11.45 9.53
N ASN A 36 -51.40 -10.73 9.42
CA ASN A 36 -51.47 -9.40 8.83
C ASN A 36 -50.90 -8.40 9.83
N SER A 37 -49.92 -7.62 9.44
CA SER A 37 -49.78 -6.23 9.88
C SER A 37 -48.66 -5.50 9.17
N LEU A 38 -49.12 -4.46 8.42
CA LEU A 38 -48.46 -3.15 8.28
C LEU A 38 -47.05 -3.05 7.65
N ASP A 39 -47.16 -2.66 6.40
CA ASP A 39 -46.16 -1.91 5.64
C ASP A 39 -45.50 -0.82 6.50
N SER A 40 -44.34 -1.11 7.04
CA SER A 40 -43.36 -0.09 7.44
C SER A 40 -42.01 -0.58 6.96
N THR A 41 -41.59 -0.06 5.83
CA THR A 41 -40.19 -0.09 5.41
C THR A 41 -39.35 0.58 6.50
N GLN A 42 -38.90 -0.18 7.46
CA GLN A 42 -37.83 0.24 8.33
C GLN A 42 -36.57 0.28 7.45
N VAL A 43 -36.18 1.47 7.04
CA VAL A 43 -34.82 1.76 6.62
C VAL A 43 -33.95 1.36 7.80
N ILE A 44 -33.27 0.23 7.70
CA ILE A 44 -32.24 -0.17 8.66
C ILE A 44 -31.20 0.96 8.59
N LYS A 45 -31.15 1.77 9.64
CA LYS A 45 -30.08 2.76 9.81
C LYS A 45 -28.78 1.99 9.66
N GLU A 46 -27.93 2.40 8.74
CA GLU A 46 -26.54 1.96 8.69
C GLU A 46 -25.93 2.20 10.07
N SER A 47 -25.97 1.21 10.92
CA SER A 47 -25.25 1.26 12.18
C SER A 47 -23.79 1.01 11.83
N ILE A 48 -22.94 1.99 12.08
CA ILE A 48 -21.49 1.83 12.04
C ILE A 48 -21.13 0.81 13.13
N ILE A 49 -21.15 -0.47 12.78
CA ILE A 49 -20.65 -1.52 13.65
C ILE A 49 -19.14 -1.46 13.53
N ILE A 50 -18.51 -0.67 14.40
CA ILE A 50 -17.08 -0.80 14.71
C ILE A 50 -16.94 -2.06 15.57
N GLY A 51 -17.29 -3.20 15.01
CA GLY A 51 -17.15 -4.50 15.62
C GLY A 51 -16.01 -5.24 14.92
N THR A 52 -15.03 -5.68 15.68
CA THR A 52 -14.03 -6.64 15.21
C THR A 52 -14.79 -7.92 14.83
N PRO A 53 -14.72 -8.41 13.59
CA PRO A 53 -15.35 -9.67 13.24
C PRO A 53 -14.84 -10.79 14.13
N ALA A 54 -15.73 -11.63 14.65
CA ALA A 54 -15.46 -12.70 15.63
C ALA A 54 -14.46 -13.80 15.17
N GLY A 55 -13.74 -13.62 14.06
CA GLY A 55 -12.81 -14.60 13.49
C GLY A 55 -11.32 -14.25 13.59
N TYR A 56 -10.94 -13.11 14.17
CA TYR A 56 -9.52 -12.70 14.20
C TYR A 56 -8.99 -12.64 15.65
N LYS A 57 -8.66 -13.79 16.21
CA LYS A 57 -8.10 -13.91 17.58
C LYS A 57 -6.79 -13.14 17.80
N TYR A 58 -6.01 -12.84 16.72
CA TYR A 58 -4.63 -12.33 16.85
C TYR A 58 -4.43 -10.88 16.36
N ARG A 59 -5.48 -10.14 15.99
CA ARG A 59 -5.36 -8.74 15.51
C ARG A 59 -4.72 -7.76 16.49
N GLU A 60 -4.55 -8.13 17.75
CA GLU A 60 -4.13 -7.23 18.82
C GLU A 60 -2.64 -7.27 19.12
N VAL A 61 -1.88 -8.20 18.53
CA VAL A 61 -0.47 -8.40 18.88
C VAL A 61 0.43 -7.39 18.16
N ILE A 62 0.06 -6.95 16.96
CA ILE A 62 0.87 -6.04 16.12
C ILE A 62 0.11 -4.73 15.88
N PRO A 63 0.82 -3.57 15.93
CA PRO A 63 0.22 -2.29 15.59
C PRO A 63 -0.34 -2.31 14.17
N ALA A 64 -1.65 -2.09 14.04
CA ALA A 64 -2.34 -2.03 12.76
C ALA A 64 -3.21 -0.80 12.66
N GLN A 65 -3.25 -0.18 11.49
CA GLN A 65 -4.15 0.91 11.13
C GLN A 65 -4.94 0.48 9.90
N THR A 66 -6.24 0.76 9.88
CA THR A 66 -7.13 0.33 8.81
C THR A 66 -7.99 1.48 8.33
N LEU A 67 -8.24 1.54 7.02
CA LEU A 67 -9.24 2.37 6.36
C LEU A 67 -10.18 1.44 5.59
N LYS A 68 -11.45 1.43 5.95
CA LYS A 68 -12.49 0.65 5.29
C LYS A 68 -13.14 1.46 4.16
N GLU A 69 -13.91 0.79 3.30
CA GLU A 69 -14.59 1.40 2.14
C GLU A 69 -15.31 2.71 2.49
N GLU A 70 -16.07 2.74 3.59
CA GLU A 70 -16.80 3.93 4.03
C GLU A 70 -15.86 5.08 4.39
N GLU A 71 -14.75 4.80 5.09
CA GLU A 71 -13.75 5.80 5.45
C GLU A 71 -13.00 6.28 4.21
N LEU A 72 -12.64 5.37 3.29
CA LEU A 72 -11.99 5.69 2.01
C LEU A 72 -12.83 6.64 1.17
N GLN A 73 -14.16 6.47 1.16
CA GLN A 73 -15.09 7.34 0.44
C GLN A 73 -15.26 8.73 1.07
N ARG A 74 -14.81 8.93 2.31
CA ARG A 74 -14.85 10.23 3.04
C ARG A 74 -13.60 11.07 2.79
N LEU A 75 -12.50 10.42 2.38
CA LEU A 75 -11.26 11.09 2.07
C LEU A 75 -11.29 11.65 0.65
N ASN A 76 -10.76 12.85 0.46
CA ASN A 76 -10.58 13.44 -0.87
C ASN A 76 -9.41 12.76 -1.61
N SER A 77 -9.36 11.45 -1.58
CA SER A 77 -8.27 10.64 -2.13
C SER A 77 -8.60 10.17 -3.54
N PHE A 78 -7.64 10.28 -4.45
CA PHE A 78 -7.79 9.84 -5.83
C PHE A 78 -7.28 8.40 -6.04
N SER A 79 -6.26 8.02 -5.29
CA SER A 79 -5.57 6.72 -5.37
C SER A 79 -5.31 6.15 -3.98
N VAL A 80 -4.87 4.89 -3.93
CA VAL A 80 -4.40 4.25 -2.69
C VAL A 80 -3.29 5.08 -2.03
N ALA A 81 -2.37 5.65 -2.82
CA ALA A 81 -1.31 6.52 -2.31
C ALA A 81 -1.86 7.72 -1.52
N ASP A 82 -2.93 8.35 -2.02
CA ASP A 82 -3.52 9.50 -1.34
C ASP A 82 -4.24 9.12 -0.05
N ALA A 83 -4.82 7.93 0.01
CA ALA A 83 -5.52 7.45 1.21
C ALA A 83 -4.56 7.08 2.34
N ILE A 84 -3.44 6.43 2.04
CA ILE A 84 -2.50 5.96 3.08
C ILE A 84 -1.74 7.09 3.78
N ARG A 85 -1.69 8.30 3.22
CA ARG A 85 -1.06 9.45 3.88
C ARG A 85 -1.76 9.87 5.17
N TYR A 86 -2.96 9.35 5.42
CA TYR A 86 -3.71 9.55 6.66
C TYR A 86 -3.39 8.51 7.74
N PHE A 87 -2.44 7.61 7.52
CA PHE A 87 -1.89 6.73 8.56
C PHE A 87 -0.73 7.40 9.31
N SER A 88 -0.60 7.15 10.61
CA SER A 88 0.55 7.59 11.37
C SER A 88 1.82 6.87 10.91
N GLY A 89 2.96 7.55 10.99
CA GLY A 89 4.25 7.00 10.57
C GLY A 89 4.47 6.95 9.06
N VAL A 90 3.46 7.30 8.25
CA VAL A 90 3.55 7.26 6.77
C VAL A 90 3.98 8.62 6.22
N GLN A 91 4.93 8.58 5.30
CA GLN A 91 5.38 9.72 4.52
C GLN A 91 5.23 9.40 3.03
N LEU A 92 4.44 10.19 2.33
CA LEU A 92 4.27 10.11 0.90
C LEU A 92 5.28 11.03 0.21
N LYS A 93 6.08 10.51 -0.73
CA LYS A 93 6.83 11.30 -1.70
C LYS A 93 5.99 11.39 -2.97
N ASP A 94 5.57 12.60 -3.31
CA ASP A 94 4.78 12.93 -4.49
C ASP A 94 5.58 13.88 -5.38
N TYR A 95 5.79 13.52 -6.63
CA TYR A 95 6.56 14.29 -7.61
C TYR A 95 5.69 15.20 -8.49
N GLY A 96 4.43 15.32 -8.17
CA GLY A 96 3.52 16.34 -8.69
C GLY A 96 2.33 15.83 -9.48
N GLY A 97 1.16 16.31 -9.09
CA GLY A 97 -0.08 16.22 -9.84
C GLY A 97 -0.72 14.83 -9.96
N VAL A 98 -1.67 14.72 -10.90
CA VAL A 98 -2.48 13.50 -11.10
C VAL A 98 -1.65 12.34 -11.64
N GLY A 99 -0.68 12.62 -12.53
CA GLY A 99 0.20 11.62 -13.16
C GLY A 99 1.53 11.37 -12.45
N GLY A 100 1.81 12.06 -11.34
CA GLY A 100 3.06 11.95 -10.61
C GLY A 100 3.32 10.58 -10.01
N LEU A 101 4.59 10.18 -9.97
CA LEU A 101 5.03 9.01 -9.24
C LEU A 101 4.77 9.23 -7.74
N LYS A 102 4.17 8.24 -7.08
CA LYS A 102 3.85 8.28 -5.64
C LYS A 102 4.45 7.09 -4.92
N THR A 103 5.49 7.34 -4.14
CA THR A 103 6.13 6.33 -3.29
C THR A 103 5.97 6.68 -1.83
N MET A 104 6.00 5.68 -0.97
CA MET A 104 5.85 5.89 0.46
C MET A 104 6.97 5.29 1.27
N ASN A 105 7.14 5.85 2.44
CA ASN A 105 8.06 5.43 3.47
C ASN A 105 7.31 5.32 4.80
N ILE A 106 7.55 4.27 5.56
CA ILE A 106 6.97 4.09 6.89
C ILE A 106 8.09 4.14 7.92
N ARG A 107 7.90 4.98 8.97
CA ARG A 107 8.84 5.11 10.09
C ARG A 107 10.30 5.30 9.62
N SER A 108 10.50 6.04 8.53
CA SER A 108 11.81 6.36 7.95
C SER A 108 12.68 5.17 7.52
N MET A 109 12.11 3.95 7.45
CA MET A 109 12.85 2.75 7.05
C MET A 109 13.30 2.79 5.58
N GLY A 110 12.65 3.59 4.75
CA GLY A 110 12.89 3.67 3.31
C GLY A 110 11.81 2.93 2.50
N THR A 111 11.63 3.37 1.26
CA THR A 111 10.58 2.85 0.37
C THR A 111 10.77 1.37 0.00
N ASN A 112 12.01 0.90 -0.01
CA ASN A 112 12.36 -0.47 -0.41
C ASN A 112 12.22 -1.51 0.72
N HIS A 113 12.00 -1.08 1.97
CA HIS A 113 11.70 -1.95 3.11
C HIS A 113 10.20 -2.23 3.27
N MET A 114 9.38 -1.64 2.41
CA MET A 114 7.94 -1.75 2.43
C MET A 114 7.45 -2.88 1.54
N ALA A 115 6.45 -3.62 1.99
CA ALA A 115 5.74 -4.58 1.17
C ALA A 115 4.29 -4.13 0.95
N VAL A 116 3.81 -4.28 -0.28
CA VAL A 116 2.42 -4.03 -0.66
C VAL A 116 1.79 -5.34 -1.12
N PHE A 117 0.72 -5.73 -0.47
CA PHE A 117 -0.04 -6.94 -0.79
C PHE A 117 -1.37 -6.56 -1.43
N TYR A 118 -1.70 -7.19 -2.53
CA TYR A 118 -2.97 -7.05 -3.22
C TYR A 118 -3.73 -8.38 -3.13
N ASP A 119 -4.83 -8.38 -2.39
CA ASP A 119 -5.58 -9.60 -2.03
C ASP A 119 -4.72 -10.72 -1.43
N GLY A 120 -3.75 -10.36 -0.59
CA GLY A 120 -2.88 -11.31 0.13
C GLY A 120 -1.66 -11.80 -0.65
N ILE A 121 -1.41 -11.30 -1.86
CA ILE A 121 -0.22 -11.65 -2.65
C ILE A 121 0.62 -10.39 -2.90
N GLN A 122 1.92 -10.45 -2.57
CA GLN A 122 2.78 -9.29 -2.69
C GLN A 122 2.95 -8.83 -4.13
N LEU A 123 2.79 -7.52 -4.35
CA LEU A 123 3.19 -6.86 -5.58
C LEU A 123 4.71 -6.74 -5.61
N GLY A 124 5.34 -7.44 -6.53
CA GLY A 124 6.78 -7.45 -6.71
C GLY A 124 7.23 -6.37 -7.69
N ASN A 125 8.41 -5.81 -7.44
CA ASN A 125 9.16 -5.03 -8.42
C ASN A 125 10.66 -5.26 -8.18
N ALA A 126 11.23 -6.29 -8.79
CA ALA A 126 12.65 -6.62 -8.63
C ALA A 126 13.57 -5.57 -9.29
N GLN A 127 13.05 -4.80 -10.25
CA GLN A 127 13.79 -3.74 -10.91
C GLN A 127 14.06 -2.57 -9.97
N ASN A 128 13.02 -2.00 -9.35
CA ASN A 128 13.11 -0.77 -8.55
C ASN A 128 12.91 -1.00 -7.05
N GLY A 129 12.36 -2.14 -6.63
CA GLY A 129 12.00 -2.44 -5.24
C GLY A 129 10.79 -1.66 -4.72
N GLN A 130 10.22 -0.77 -5.51
CA GLN A 130 9.14 0.14 -5.12
C GLN A 130 7.89 -0.10 -5.93
N VAL A 131 6.73 0.04 -5.29
CA VAL A 131 5.42 -0.03 -5.93
C VAL A 131 4.84 1.38 -6.01
N ASP A 132 4.51 1.85 -7.22
CA ASP A 132 3.78 3.10 -7.43
C ASP A 132 2.32 2.90 -7.00
N LEU A 133 1.96 3.39 -5.83
CA LEU A 133 0.60 3.27 -5.28
C LEU A 133 -0.40 4.24 -5.93
N GLY A 134 0.06 5.19 -6.72
CA GLY A 134 -0.78 6.04 -7.56
C GLY A 134 -1.53 5.27 -8.65
N ARG A 135 -1.06 4.07 -9.00
CA ARG A 135 -1.69 3.20 -10.00
C ARG A 135 -2.96 2.51 -9.53
N PHE A 136 -3.19 2.39 -8.22
CA PHE A 136 -4.32 1.64 -7.67
C PHE A 136 -5.47 2.59 -7.36
N SER A 137 -6.63 2.32 -7.99
CA SER A 137 -7.88 3.03 -7.72
C SER A 137 -8.47 2.64 -6.38
N LEU A 138 -9.23 3.56 -5.78
CA LEU A 138 -10.04 3.28 -4.60
C LEU A 138 -11.42 2.71 -4.93
N ASP A 139 -11.84 2.71 -6.21
CA ASP A 139 -13.19 2.35 -6.61
C ASP A 139 -13.53 0.88 -6.35
N ASP A 140 -12.51 0.01 -6.37
CA ASP A 140 -12.62 -1.44 -6.15
C ASP A 140 -12.04 -1.90 -4.80
N VAL A 141 -11.56 -0.97 -3.97
CA VAL A 141 -10.93 -1.29 -2.69
C VAL A 141 -11.99 -1.33 -1.58
N GLU A 142 -12.02 -2.43 -0.83
CA GLU A 142 -12.83 -2.61 0.37
C GLU A 142 -12.10 -2.16 1.64
N GLU A 143 -10.79 -2.46 1.72
CA GLU A 143 -9.99 -2.15 2.90
C GLU A 143 -8.53 -1.90 2.53
N ILE A 144 -7.92 -0.91 3.18
CA ILE A 144 -6.47 -0.72 3.21
C ILE A 144 -6.02 -0.86 4.65
N SER A 145 -5.13 -1.80 4.91
CA SER A 145 -4.55 -2.02 6.24
C SER A 145 -3.04 -1.84 6.22
N LEU A 146 -2.52 -1.10 7.19
CA LEU A 146 -1.09 -0.92 7.43
C LEU A 146 -0.70 -1.64 8.71
N TYR A 147 0.30 -2.51 8.64
CA TYR A 147 0.92 -3.16 9.78
C TYR A 147 2.37 -2.68 9.94
N ASN A 148 2.73 -2.23 11.13
CA ASN A 148 4.11 -1.92 11.48
C ASN A 148 4.83 -3.21 11.86
N GLY A 149 5.55 -3.81 10.91
CA GLY A 149 6.17 -5.12 11.03
C GLY A 149 5.55 -6.15 10.08
N GLN A 150 4.64 -6.97 10.54
CA GLN A 150 3.94 -7.99 9.76
C GLN A 150 2.47 -8.09 10.18
N LYS A 151 1.67 -8.83 9.44
CA LYS A 151 0.29 -9.14 9.84
C LYS A 151 0.27 -10.01 11.10
N SER A 152 -0.72 -9.79 11.97
CA SER A 152 -0.86 -10.55 13.22
C SER A 152 -1.26 -12.03 13.05
N ASP A 153 -1.74 -12.43 11.88
CA ASP A 153 -2.09 -13.81 11.57
C ASP A 153 -0.86 -14.56 11.09
N ILE A 154 -0.48 -15.67 11.74
CA ILE A 154 0.64 -16.52 11.31
C ILE A 154 0.30 -17.42 10.10
N PHE A 155 -0.98 -17.53 9.74
CA PHE A 155 -1.45 -18.24 8.56
C PHE A 155 -1.30 -17.36 7.33
N GLN A 156 -0.08 -17.22 6.85
CA GLN A 156 0.30 -16.34 5.74
C GLN A 156 1.50 -16.91 4.98
N SER A 157 1.80 -16.35 3.80
CA SER A 157 2.95 -16.75 2.99
C SER A 157 4.28 -16.45 3.71
N ALA A 158 5.36 -17.16 3.36
CA ALA A 158 6.67 -16.92 3.94
C ALA A 158 7.13 -15.46 3.72
N LYS A 159 6.83 -14.91 2.56
CA LYS A 159 7.18 -13.55 2.16
C LYS A 159 6.54 -12.46 3.03
N ASP A 160 5.36 -12.73 3.61
CA ASP A 160 4.67 -11.80 4.53
C ASP A 160 5.48 -11.53 5.81
N PHE A 161 6.34 -12.44 6.23
CA PHE A 161 7.21 -12.26 7.39
C PHE A 161 8.42 -11.35 7.13
N GLY A 162 8.68 -10.97 5.87
CA GLY A 162 9.96 -10.36 5.46
C GLY A 162 10.05 -8.84 5.50
N ALA A 163 8.94 -8.09 5.61
CA ALA A 163 8.94 -6.64 5.47
C ALA A 163 8.95 -5.88 6.80
N SER A 164 9.43 -4.62 6.78
CA SER A 164 9.43 -3.71 7.93
C SER A 164 8.07 -3.13 8.24
N GLY A 165 7.30 -2.92 7.20
CA GLY A 165 5.93 -2.47 7.23
C GLY A 165 5.20 -3.04 6.03
N THR A 166 3.95 -3.43 6.23
CA THR A 166 3.15 -4.07 5.20
C THR A 166 1.84 -3.34 4.99
N ILE A 167 1.53 -3.07 3.72
CA ILE A 167 0.21 -2.56 3.31
C ILE A 167 -0.53 -3.69 2.61
N TYR A 168 -1.74 -3.94 3.08
CA TYR A 168 -2.69 -4.84 2.44
C TYR A 168 -3.78 -4.02 1.79
N ILE A 169 -3.93 -4.18 0.49
CA ILE A 169 -5.04 -3.67 -0.31
C ILE A 169 -5.98 -4.85 -0.53
N THR A 170 -7.13 -4.81 0.11
CA THR A 170 -8.16 -5.83 -0.05
C THR A 170 -9.23 -5.29 -0.99
N THR A 171 -9.48 -6.00 -2.07
CA THR A 171 -10.52 -5.62 -3.01
C THR A 171 -11.89 -6.10 -2.59
N ARG A 172 -12.91 -5.40 -3.06
CA ARG A 172 -14.29 -5.72 -2.79
C ARG A 172 -14.66 -7.10 -3.38
N ARG A 173 -15.28 -7.95 -2.57
CA ARG A 173 -15.91 -9.19 -3.01
C ARG A 173 -17.37 -8.95 -3.36
N PRO A 174 -17.90 -9.56 -4.45
CA PRO A 174 -19.31 -9.47 -4.78
C PRO A 174 -20.19 -9.94 -3.62
N ARG A 175 -21.20 -9.15 -3.29
CA ARG A 175 -22.24 -9.49 -2.31
C ARG A 175 -23.59 -9.23 -2.95
N PHE A 176 -24.45 -10.23 -2.93
CA PHE A 176 -25.76 -10.16 -3.56
C PHE A 176 -26.85 -10.21 -2.49
N GLU A 177 -27.65 -9.16 -2.43
CA GLU A 177 -28.74 -9.00 -1.47
C GLU A 177 -30.07 -9.02 -2.19
N ASN A 178 -31.17 -9.31 -1.48
CA ASN A 178 -32.53 -9.25 -1.99
C ASN A 178 -32.80 -10.07 -3.25
N GLY A 179 -32.11 -11.22 -3.40
CA GLY A 179 -32.30 -12.12 -4.54
C GLY A 179 -31.71 -11.62 -5.86
N ARG A 180 -30.89 -10.58 -5.85
CA ARG A 180 -30.21 -10.09 -7.05
C ARG A 180 -29.09 -11.05 -7.48
N ASN A 181 -28.91 -11.16 -8.79
CA ASN A 181 -27.83 -11.93 -9.38
C ASN A 181 -26.73 -11.05 -10.03
N ALA A 182 -26.94 -9.74 -10.05
CA ALA A 182 -26.00 -8.78 -10.60
C ALA A 182 -26.02 -7.46 -9.83
N ASN A 183 -24.85 -6.87 -9.65
CA ASN A 183 -24.66 -5.49 -9.19
C ASN A 183 -23.86 -4.74 -10.24
N PHE A 184 -24.15 -3.46 -10.37
CA PHE A 184 -23.46 -2.59 -11.30
C PHE A 184 -23.21 -1.22 -10.64
N LYS A 185 -21.98 -0.72 -10.76
CA LYS A 185 -21.57 0.60 -10.29
C LYS A 185 -20.90 1.36 -11.41
N ALA A 186 -21.36 2.57 -11.69
CA ALA A 186 -20.69 3.50 -12.59
C ALA A 186 -20.26 4.73 -11.80
N THR A 187 -19.03 5.19 -12.02
CA THR A 187 -18.50 6.40 -11.37
C THR A 187 -17.85 7.30 -12.41
N MET A 188 -18.10 8.59 -12.31
CA MET A 188 -17.47 9.63 -13.12
C MET A 188 -16.82 10.65 -12.20
N LYS A 189 -15.50 10.85 -12.35
CA LYS A 189 -14.74 11.90 -11.65
C LYS A 189 -14.26 12.92 -12.67
N THR A 190 -14.50 14.19 -12.39
CA THR A 190 -14.06 15.31 -13.25
C THR A 190 -13.65 16.50 -12.39
N GLY A 191 -12.84 17.40 -12.91
CA GLY A 191 -12.41 18.56 -12.13
C GLY A 191 -11.20 19.28 -12.69
N SER A 192 -10.46 19.89 -11.80
CA SER A 192 -9.23 20.62 -12.12
C SER A 192 -8.23 19.76 -12.90
N PHE A 193 -7.30 20.39 -13.59
CA PHE A 193 -6.25 19.76 -14.41
C PHE A 193 -6.78 19.04 -15.66
N GLY A 194 -8.01 19.34 -16.09
CA GLY A 194 -8.67 18.66 -17.20
C GLY A 194 -8.92 17.17 -16.92
N LEU A 195 -9.18 16.84 -15.65
CA LEU A 195 -9.43 15.47 -15.21
C LEU A 195 -10.74 14.93 -15.77
N ILE A 196 -10.67 13.78 -16.42
CA ILE A 196 -11.77 12.94 -16.85
C ILE A 196 -11.45 11.51 -16.42
N ASN A 197 -12.28 10.94 -15.55
CA ASN A 197 -12.04 9.60 -15.01
C ASN A 197 -13.34 8.82 -14.83
N PRO A 198 -13.86 8.20 -15.90
CA PRO A 198 -14.93 7.23 -15.81
C PRO A 198 -14.42 5.89 -15.28
N SER A 199 -15.22 5.24 -14.44
CA SER A 199 -15.01 3.85 -14.03
C SER A 199 -16.34 3.10 -13.98
N ILE A 200 -16.24 1.80 -14.20
CA ILE A 200 -17.36 0.87 -14.22
C ILE A 200 -16.98 -0.40 -13.48
N ARG A 201 -17.91 -0.91 -12.67
CA ARG A 201 -17.78 -2.22 -12.03
C ARG A 201 -19.06 -3.01 -12.21
N SER A 202 -18.92 -4.25 -12.65
CA SER A 202 -19.99 -5.23 -12.79
C SER A 202 -19.67 -6.44 -11.92
N GLU A 203 -20.66 -6.92 -11.20
CA GLU A 203 -20.59 -8.14 -10.39
C GLU A 203 -21.71 -9.07 -10.83
N TYR A 204 -21.42 -10.35 -10.97
CA TYR A 204 -22.40 -11.34 -11.41
C TYR A 204 -22.29 -12.61 -10.57
N LYS A 205 -23.44 -13.11 -10.11
CA LYS A 205 -23.58 -14.38 -9.41
C LYS A 205 -23.75 -15.49 -10.45
N ILE A 206 -22.70 -16.29 -10.64
CA ILE A 206 -22.71 -17.42 -11.58
C ILE A 206 -23.49 -18.61 -10.96
N SER A 207 -23.24 -18.85 -9.67
CA SER A 207 -23.94 -19.84 -8.85
C SER A 207 -23.93 -19.41 -7.39
N ASP A 208 -24.54 -20.19 -6.49
CA ASP A 208 -24.46 -19.89 -5.05
C ASP A 208 -23.02 -19.96 -4.51
N ALA A 209 -22.17 -20.75 -5.14
CA ALA A 209 -20.77 -20.93 -4.75
C ALA A 209 -19.79 -20.05 -5.55
N VAL A 210 -20.16 -19.50 -6.70
CA VAL A 210 -19.24 -18.80 -7.60
C VAL A 210 -19.81 -17.47 -8.05
N SER A 211 -18.98 -16.43 -7.94
CA SER A 211 -19.27 -15.08 -8.44
C SER A 211 -18.11 -14.52 -9.27
N ALA A 212 -18.43 -13.60 -10.17
CA ALA A 212 -17.46 -12.89 -11.00
C ALA A 212 -17.56 -11.38 -10.76
N SER A 213 -16.45 -10.69 -10.89
CA SER A 213 -16.40 -9.23 -10.97
C SER A 213 -15.53 -8.79 -12.15
N LEU A 214 -15.95 -7.71 -12.80
CA LEU A 214 -15.22 -7.05 -13.87
C LEU A 214 -15.25 -5.55 -13.61
N SER A 215 -14.09 -4.91 -13.61
CA SER A 215 -13.97 -3.46 -13.50
C SER A 215 -13.07 -2.88 -14.56
N GLY A 216 -13.41 -1.67 -15.00
CA GLY A 216 -12.63 -0.90 -15.95
C GLY A 216 -12.62 0.57 -15.54
N GLU A 217 -11.47 1.22 -15.70
CA GLU A 217 -11.27 2.62 -15.42
C GLU A 217 -10.37 3.25 -16.47
N TRP A 218 -10.71 4.47 -16.86
CA TRP A 218 -9.88 5.31 -17.72
C TRP A 218 -9.63 6.64 -17.03
N VAL A 219 -8.35 7.05 -16.99
CA VAL A 219 -7.93 8.33 -16.41
C VAL A 219 -7.26 9.15 -17.51
N LYS A 220 -7.76 10.36 -17.73
CA LYS A 220 -7.10 11.35 -18.58
C LYS A 220 -7.05 12.67 -17.84
N ALA A 221 -5.87 13.28 -17.80
CA ALA A 221 -5.68 14.61 -17.25
C ALA A 221 -4.55 15.33 -17.98
N THR A 222 -4.66 16.66 -18.12
CA THR A 222 -3.57 17.49 -18.65
C THR A 222 -2.48 17.74 -17.64
N GLY A 223 -2.79 17.59 -16.35
CA GLY A 223 -1.86 17.82 -15.25
C GLY A 223 -1.31 19.24 -15.13
N LYS A 224 -1.89 20.20 -15.89
CA LYS A 224 -1.42 21.60 -15.89
C LYS A 224 -2.00 22.36 -14.70
N TYR A 225 -1.15 23.03 -13.91
CA TYR A 225 -1.57 23.89 -12.82
C TYR A 225 -0.63 25.07 -12.60
N LYS A 226 -1.18 26.14 -12.01
CA LYS A 226 -0.41 27.33 -11.63
C LYS A 226 0.23 27.11 -10.26
N PHE A 227 1.47 27.56 -10.10
CA PHE A 227 2.20 27.56 -8.85
C PHE A 227 3.01 28.84 -8.71
N ARG A 228 3.33 29.25 -7.47
CA ARG A 228 4.22 30.37 -7.20
C ARG A 228 5.66 29.88 -7.26
N TYR A 229 6.47 30.52 -8.04
CA TYR A 229 7.89 30.27 -8.15
C TYR A 229 8.66 31.41 -7.51
N ARG A 230 9.22 31.16 -6.33
CA ARG A 230 10.03 32.11 -5.58
C ARG A 230 11.43 31.56 -5.40
N ARG A 231 12.44 32.41 -5.65
CA ARG A 231 13.85 32.10 -5.46
C ARG A 231 14.52 33.23 -4.74
N HIS A 232 15.44 32.87 -3.86
CA HIS A 232 16.33 33.79 -3.20
C HIS A 232 17.73 33.71 -3.82
N ASN A 233 18.45 34.82 -3.90
CA ASN A 233 19.85 34.89 -4.27
C ASN A 233 20.75 34.41 -3.10
N SER A 234 22.07 34.44 -3.28
CA SER A 234 23.04 34.06 -2.26
C SER A 234 23.04 34.99 -1.01
N LEU A 235 22.44 36.17 -1.13
CA LEU A 235 22.30 37.16 -0.02
C LEU A 235 20.97 36.98 0.72
N GLY A 236 20.11 36.02 0.32
CA GLY A 236 18.80 35.82 0.93
C GLY A 236 17.70 36.72 0.39
N GLU A 237 18.00 37.60 -0.59
CA GLU A 237 16.99 38.46 -1.22
C GLU A 237 16.19 37.72 -2.27
N ILE A 238 14.94 38.16 -2.52
CA ILE A 238 14.06 37.56 -3.51
C ILE A 238 14.59 37.88 -4.91
N ALA A 239 15.19 36.89 -5.60
CA ALA A 239 15.66 37.02 -6.97
C ALA A 239 14.51 36.87 -7.98
N TYR A 240 13.54 35.99 -7.70
CA TYR A 240 12.34 35.76 -8.50
C TYR A 240 11.14 35.54 -7.60
N ASP A 241 10.03 36.16 -7.95
CA ASP A 241 8.72 35.89 -7.37
C ASP A 241 7.67 36.03 -8.48
N THR A 242 7.26 34.92 -9.06
CA THR A 242 6.37 34.91 -10.21
C THR A 242 5.40 33.73 -10.14
N THR A 243 4.33 33.78 -10.92
CA THR A 243 3.43 32.65 -11.12
C THR A 243 3.78 31.98 -12.43
N ALA A 244 4.11 30.70 -12.35
CA ALA A 244 4.40 29.85 -13.49
C ALA A 244 3.34 28.75 -13.64
N VAL A 245 3.33 28.09 -14.79
CA VAL A 245 2.48 26.94 -15.06
C VAL A 245 3.33 25.67 -15.10
N ARG A 246 2.94 24.68 -14.31
CA ARG A 246 3.52 23.35 -14.38
C ARG A 246 3.03 22.64 -15.63
N HIS A 247 3.95 22.12 -16.42
CA HIS A 247 3.70 21.35 -17.63
C HIS A 247 4.22 19.93 -17.47
N ASN A 248 3.93 19.07 -18.45
CA ASN A 248 4.40 17.68 -18.53
C ASN A 248 4.01 16.83 -17.31
N GLY A 249 2.82 17.12 -16.73
CA GLY A 249 2.20 16.30 -15.68
C GLY A 249 0.96 15.55 -16.16
N ASP A 250 0.81 15.46 -17.49
CA ASP A 250 -0.30 14.77 -18.15
C ASP A 250 -0.26 13.26 -17.92
N ILE A 251 -1.43 12.66 -17.94
CA ILE A 251 -1.62 11.21 -17.86
C ILE A 251 -2.76 10.78 -18.78
N ASN A 252 -2.56 9.64 -19.42
CA ASN A 252 -3.58 8.86 -20.09
C ASN A 252 -3.39 7.40 -19.69
N ALA A 253 -4.30 6.87 -18.89
CA ALA A 253 -4.15 5.54 -18.32
C ALA A 253 -5.44 4.74 -18.35
N THR A 254 -5.33 3.44 -18.55
CA THR A 254 -6.42 2.47 -18.46
C THR A 254 -6.09 1.39 -17.44
N ARG A 255 -7.10 0.98 -16.68
CA ARG A 255 -7.04 -0.13 -15.73
C ARG A 255 -8.18 -1.08 -16.01
N LEU A 256 -7.86 -2.38 -16.09
CA LEU A 256 -8.83 -3.45 -16.25
C LEU A 256 -8.57 -4.50 -15.19
N GLU A 257 -9.61 -4.93 -14.53
CA GLU A 257 -9.56 -6.02 -13.56
C GLU A 257 -10.70 -6.98 -13.79
N ALA A 258 -10.40 -8.28 -13.70
CA ALA A 258 -11.39 -9.35 -13.72
C ALA A 258 -11.09 -10.31 -12.59
N ALA A 259 -12.10 -10.73 -11.83
CA ALA A 259 -11.92 -11.73 -10.79
C ALA A 259 -13.06 -12.74 -10.74
N LEU A 260 -12.69 -13.97 -10.40
CA LEU A 260 -13.59 -15.05 -10.05
C LEU A 260 -13.40 -15.37 -8.56
N HIS A 261 -14.49 -15.50 -7.84
CA HIS A 261 -14.52 -15.83 -6.44
C HIS A 261 -15.35 -17.08 -6.22
N GLY A 262 -14.77 -18.07 -5.55
CA GLY A 262 -15.48 -19.29 -5.20
C GLY A 262 -15.48 -19.53 -3.71
N THR A 263 -16.57 -20.10 -3.22
CA THR A 263 -16.74 -20.63 -1.87
C THR A 263 -16.83 -22.15 -1.92
N LEU A 264 -16.20 -22.79 -0.98
CA LEU A 264 -16.28 -24.22 -0.72
C LEU A 264 -16.85 -24.39 0.70
N ASP A 265 -17.29 -25.59 1.07
CA ASP A 265 -17.85 -25.85 2.39
C ASP A 265 -16.91 -25.40 3.53
N GLU A 266 -15.61 -25.71 3.41
CA GLU A 266 -14.61 -25.36 4.42
C GLU A 266 -13.48 -24.47 3.82
N GLY A 267 -13.75 -23.78 2.71
CA GLY A 267 -12.70 -23.01 2.05
C GLY A 267 -13.20 -21.97 1.07
N ARG A 268 -12.25 -21.34 0.41
CA ARG A 268 -12.49 -20.33 -0.61
C ARG A 268 -11.32 -20.24 -1.59
N TRP A 269 -11.62 -19.78 -2.79
CA TRP A 269 -10.61 -19.46 -3.77
C TRP A 269 -10.92 -18.15 -4.51
N THR A 270 -9.91 -17.55 -5.04
CA THR A 270 -10.03 -16.36 -5.88
C THR A 270 -8.99 -16.43 -6.98
N VAL A 271 -9.39 -16.13 -8.22
CA VAL A 271 -8.47 -15.90 -9.34
C VAL A 271 -8.72 -14.49 -9.85
N ARG A 272 -7.65 -13.72 -10.03
CA ARG A 272 -7.72 -12.33 -10.47
C ARG A 272 -6.73 -12.05 -11.58
N ALA A 273 -7.18 -11.34 -12.61
CA ALA A 273 -6.35 -10.73 -13.63
C ALA A 273 -6.41 -9.22 -13.50
N TYR A 274 -5.28 -8.56 -13.64
CA TYR A 274 -5.11 -7.11 -13.56
C TYR A 274 -4.26 -6.64 -14.73
N SER A 275 -4.62 -5.53 -15.34
CA SER A 275 -3.81 -4.86 -16.35
C SER A 275 -3.93 -3.34 -16.21
N TYR A 276 -2.80 -2.68 -16.13
CA TYR A 276 -2.67 -1.22 -16.10
C TYR A 276 -1.76 -0.78 -17.24
N ASN A 277 -2.25 0.15 -18.05
CA ASN A 277 -1.48 0.76 -19.13
C ASN A 277 -1.52 2.26 -18.96
N SER A 278 -0.39 2.93 -19.03
CA SER A 278 -0.30 4.38 -18.93
C SER A 278 0.73 4.98 -19.86
N GLU A 279 0.40 6.17 -20.34
CA GLU A 279 1.32 7.13 -20.90
C GLU A 279 1.26 8.39 -20.04
N ARG A 280 2.42 8.86 -19.56
CA ARG A 280 2.47 10.05 -18.70
C ARG A 280 3.72 10.87 -18.93
N GLY A 281 3.59 12.17 -18.77
CA GLY A 281 4.71 13.07 -18.63
C GLY A 281 5.29 12.98 -17.22
N ILE A 282 6.59 13.14 -17.10
CA ILE A 282 7.30 13.28 -15.83
C ILE A 282 7.76 14.73 -15.73
N PRO A 283 7.09 15.57 -14.93
CA PRO A 283 7.54 16.93 -14.76
C PRO A 283 8.82 16.92 -13.92
N GLY A 284 9.94 17.30 -14.51
CA GLY A 284 11.23 17.34 -13.84
C GLY A 284 11.32 18.43 -12.76
N ALA A 285 12.37 18.41 -11.93
CA ALA A 285 12.62 19.46 -10.94
C ALA A 285 12.84 20.81 -11.63
N ILE A 286 12.32 21.90 -11.03
CA ILE A 286 12.53 23.27 -11.52
C ILE A 286 13.80 23.82 -10.85
N VAL A 287 14.90 23.87 -11.58
CA VAL A 287 16.18 24.34 -11.09
C VAL A 287 16.65 25.53 -11.93
N ASN A 288 17.04 26.64 -11.27
CA ASN A 288 17.55 27.85 -11.93
C ASN A 288 16.63 28.38 -13.05
N ASN A 289 15.32 28.41 -12.80
CA ASN A 289 14.30 28.83 -13.77
C ASN A 289 14.26 27.99 -15.06
N VAL A 290 14.83 26.78 -15.02
CA VAL A 290 14.75 25.82 -16.10
C VAL A 290 13.60 24.84 -15.84
N PHE A 291 12.63 24.85 -16.73
CA PHE A 291 11.49 23.93 -16.73
C PHE A 291 11.80 22.78 -17.66
N ARG A 292 11.84 21.57 -17.12
CA ARG A 292 12.13 20.34 -17.87
C ARG A 292 10.82 19.68 -18.27
N ASN A 293 10.63 19.47 -19.55
CA ASN A 293 9.37 18.94 -20.10
C ASN A 293 9.61 17.77 -21.08
N GLY A 294 10.83 17.26 -21.15
CA GLY A 294 11.23 16.25 -22.13
C GLY A 294 11.12 14.81 -21.67
N GLU A 295 10.75 14.57 -20.39
CA GLU A 295 10.69 13.22 -19.83
C GLU A 295 9.30 12.63 -19.97
N ARG A 296 9.23 11.41 -20.53
CA ARG A 296 7.98 10.65 -20.68
C ARG A 296 8.14 9.21 -20.26
N LEU A 297 7.05 8.62 -19.77
CA LEU A 297 7.02 7.25 -19.29
C LEU A 297 5.77 6.55 -19.82
N TRP A 298 5.98 5.36 -20.39
CA TRP A 298 4.92 4.41 -20.74
C TRP A 298 5.10 3.17 -19.90
N ASP A 299 4.05 2.80 -19.16
CA ASP A 299 4.05 1.62 -18.31
C ASP A 299 2.93 0.67 -18.73
N THR A 300 3.24 -0.61 -18.82
CA THR A 300 2.27 -1.70 -18.85
C THR A 300 2.59 -2.65 -17.70
N ASN A 301 1.65 -2.81 -16.77
CA ASN A 301 1.79 -3.71 -15.65
C ASN A 301 0.62 -4.69 -15.66
N SER A 302 0.89 -5.96 -15.83
CA SER A 302 -0.14 -6.99 -15.90
C SER A 302 0.23 -8.17 -15.04
N PHE A 303 -0.75 -8.69 -14.32
CA PHE A 303 -0.58 -9.93 -13.57
C PHE A 303 -1.86 -10.76 -13.53
N ILE A 304 -1.68 -12.06 -13.40
CA ILE A 304 -2.70 -13.01 -13.00
C ILE A 304 -2.26 -13.66 -11.70
N GLN A 305 -3.17 -13.71 -10.72
CA GLN A 305 -2.91 -14.32 -9.42
C GLN A 305 -4.08 -15.14 -8.94
N GLY A 306 -3.78 -16.16 -8.14
CA GLY A 306 -4.77 -17.01 -7.51
C GLY A 306 -4.42 -17.26 -6.05
N SER A 307 -5.46 -17.36 -5.23
CA SER A 307 -5.36 -17.73 -3.83
C SER A 307 -6.39 -18.80 -3.52
N PHE A 308 -5.98 -19.85 -2.83
CA PHE A 308 -6.82 -20.96 -2.39
C PHE A 308 -6.57 -21.18 -0.89
N THR A 309 -7.64 -21.23 -0.12
CA THR A 309 -7.59 -21.53 1.33
C THR A 309 -8.61 -22.60 1.63
N ASN A 310 -8.20 -23.64 2.34
CA ASN A 310 -9.10 -24.69 2.77
C ASN A 310 -8.74 -25.21 4.18
N LYS A 311 -9.75 -25.56 4.95
CA LYS A 311 -9.65 -26.23 6.23
C LYS A 311 -9.95 -27.73 6.01
N TRP A 312 -8.90 -28.54 6.02
CA TRP A 312 -8.97 -29.97 5.76
C TRP A 312 -9.48 -30.79 6.96
N SER A 313 -9.25 -30.25 8.16
CA SER A 313 -9.73 -30.78 9.43
C SER A 313 -9.86 -29.67 10.47
N PRO A 314 -10.49 -29.90 11.63
CA PRO A 314 -10.53 -28.89 12.70
C PRO A 314 -9.16 -28.35 13.12
N LYS A 315 -8.10 -29.13 12.90
CA LYS A 315 -6.72 -28.75 13.30
C LYS A 315 -5.83 -28.31 12.14
N PHE A 316 -6.20 -28.57 10.88
CA PHE A 316 -5.27 -28.35 9.74
C PHE A 316 -5.90 -27.50 8.65
N ARG A 317 -5.20 -26.42 8.27
CA ARG A 317 -5.56 -25.49 7.18
C ARG A 317 -4.40 -25.27 6.24
N SER A 318 -4.69 -25.08 4.96
CA SER A 318 -3.68 -24.73 3.93
C SER A 318 -4.08 -23.48 3.17
N LEU A 319 -3.06 -22.67 2.84
CA LEU A 319 -3.15 -21.51 1.98
C LEU A 319 -2.17 -21.70 0.82
N ILE A 320 -2.65 -21.62 -0.40
CA ILE A 320 -1.83 -21.71 -1.61
C ILE A 320 -2.03 -20.45 -2.42
N ASN A 321 -0.94 -19.78 -2.77
CA ASN A 321 -0.95 -18.61 -3.63
C ASN A 321 -0.06 -18.85 -4.85
N ALA A 322 -0.48 -18.31 -6.00
CA ALA A 322 0.32 -18.28 -7.21
C ALA A 322 0.13 -16.95 -7.93
N LYS A 323 1.19 -16.44 -8.57
CA LYS A 323 1.15 -15.23 -9.39
C LYS A 323 2.12 -15.31 -10.55
N TYR A 324 1.68 -14.84 -11.70
CA TYR A 324 2.55 -14.50 -12.82
C TYR A 324 2.34 -13.03 -13.17
N ALA A 325 3.43 -12.26 -13.23
CA ALA A 325 3.41 -10.86 -13.61
C ALA A 325 4.36 -10.58 -14.78
N ALA A 326 3.95 -9.66 -15.63
CA ALA A 326 4.74 -9.16 -16.75
C ALA A 326 4.60 -7.63 -16.80
N ASP A 327 5.72 -6.95 -16.64
CA ASP A 327 5.80 -5.51 -16.62
C ASP A 327 6.65 -5.03 -17.80
N TYR A 328 6.21 -3.95 -18.43
CA TYR A 328 6.94 -3.24 -19.47
C TYR A 328 7.00 -1.76 -19.12
N THR A 329 8.20 -1.19 -19.21
CA THR A 329 8.43 0.23 -19.03
C THR A 329 9.23 0.76 -20.20
N HIS A 330 8.75 1.85 -20.81
CA HIS A 330 9.48 2.65 -21.77
C HIS A 330 9.69 4.04 -21.19
N TYR A 331 10.93 4.41 -21.01
CA TYR A 331 11.36 5.74 -20.54
C TYR A 331 12.07 6.47 -21.65
N GLU A 332 11.70 7.74 -21.85
CA GLU A 332 12.31 8.61 -22.84
C GLU A 332 12.54 10.01 -22.24
N ASN A 333 13.76 10.53 -22.41
CA ASN A 333 14.11 11.91 -22.10
C ASN A 333 14.68 12.58 -23.36
N GLN A 334 13.93 13.54 -23.88
CA GLN A 334 14.30 14.31 -25.09
C GLN A 334 14.81 15.71 -24.74
N ASP A 335 15.02 16.05 -23.45
CA ASP A 335 15.52 17.38 -23.07
C ASP A 335 16.95 17.57 -23.58
N ALA A 336 17.11 18.51 -24.50
CA ALA A 336 18.42 18.81 -25.14
C ALA A 336 19.46 19.33 -24.14
N LYS A 337 19.06 19.77 -22.95
CA LYS A 337 19.97 20.23 -21.89
C LYS A 337 20.47 19.10 -20.98
N LEU A 338 20.01 17.88 -21.20
CA LEU A 338 20.42 16.68 -20.50
C LEU A 338 20.91 15.62 -21.47
N ILE A 339 21.45 14.54 -20.96
CA ILE A 339 21.74 13.35 -21.76
C ILE A 339 20.41 12.80 -22.26
N GLN A 340 20.21 12.81 -23.57
CA GLN A 340 19.03 12.20 -24.17
C GLN A 340 19.06 10.70 -23.91
N THR A 341 17.96 10.19 -23.41
CA THR A 341 17.87 8.78 -22.99
C THR A 341 16.60 8.17 -23.58
N LYS A 342 16.72 6.97 -24.12
CA LYS A 342 15.58 6.18 -24.57
C LYS A 342 15.83 4.71 -24.25
N ASN A 343 15.10 4.18 -23.29
CA ASN A 343 15.28 2.84 -22.75
C ASN A 343 13.96 2.12 -22.62
N THR A 344 13.99 0.80 -22.82
CA THR A 344 12.86 -0.08 -22.49
C THR A 344 13.30 -1.18 -21.56
N TYR A 345 12.42 -1.54 -20.63
CA TYR A 345 12.64 -2.60 -19.65
C TYR A 345 11.47 -3.57 -19.69
N ARG A 346 11.77 -4.86 -19.56
CA ARG A 346 10.78 -5.92 -19.44
C ARG A 346 11.12 -6.77 -18.23
N GLN A 347 10.22 -6.78 -17.26
CA GLN A 347 10.34 -7.61 -16.07
C GLN A 347 9.30 -8.72 -16.11
N LYS A 348 9.67 -9.92 -15.66
CA LYS A 348 8.74 -11.03 -15.44
C LYS A 348 8.93 -11.57 -14.05
N GLU A 349 7.84 -11.97 -13.44
CA GLU A 349 7.82 -12.60 -12.12
C GLU A 349 6.93 -13.83 -12.15
N LEU A 350 7.44 -14.95 -11.60
CA LEU A 350 6.63 -16.08 -11.19
C LEU A 350 6.78 -16.26 -9.68
N TYR A 351 5.65 -16.36 -9.01
CA TYR A 351 5.59 -16.56 -7.56
C TYR A 351 4.65 -17.71 -7.23
N ALA A 352 5.06 -18.58 -6.32
CA ALA A 352 4.25 -19.66 -5.77
C ALA A 352 4.50 -19.75 -4.25
N SER A 353 3.45 -19.99 -3.49
CA SER A 353 3.50 -20.07 -2.03
C SER A 353 2.58 -21.17 -1.53
N CYS A 354 3.01 -21.87 -0.49
CA CYS A 354 2.19 -22.83 0.25
C CYS A 354 2.46 -22.64 1.74
N ALA A 355 1.41 -22.26 2.49
CA ALA A 355 1.45 -22.14 3.93
C ALA A 355 0.47 -23.13 4.57
N ASN A 356 0.92 -23.83 5.60
CA ASN A 356 0.16 -24.83 6.33
C ASN A 356 0.12 -24.45 7.80
N LEU A 357 -1.07 -24.40 8.36
CA LEU A 357 -1.28 -24.11 9.78
C LEU A 357 -1.84 -25.33 10.49
N TYR A 358 -1.24 -25.68 11.62
CA TYR A 358 -1.68 -26.77 12.48
C TYR A 358 -1.96 -26.26 13.90
N ASN A 359 -3.19 -26.52 14.37
CA ASN A 359 -3.60 -26.23 15.74
C ASN A 359 -3.14 -27.36 16.64
N ILE A 360 -2.09 -27.14 17.42
CA ILE A 360 -1.58 -28.12 18.40
C ILE A 360 -2.63 -28.27 19.52
N MET A 361 -3.10 -27.12 20.01
CA MET A 361 -4.15 -26.97 21.02
C MET A 361 -5.12 -25.84 20.59
N GLU A 362 -6.23 -25.67 21.29
CA GLU A 362 -7.16 -24.55 20.98
C GLU A 362 -6.53 -23.16 21.06
N ASN A 363 -5.50 -23.03 21.87
CA ASN A 363 -4.80 -21.78 22.16
C ASN A 363 -3.33 -21.76 21.68
N TRP A 364 -2.90 -22.75 20.89
CA TRP A 364 -1.55 -22.83 20.35
C TRP A 364 -1.53 -23.35 18.92
N GLU A 365 -1.00 -22.52 18.03
CA GLU A 365 -0.94 -22.77 16.59
C GLU A 365 0.51 -22.72 16.09
N VAL A 366 0.82 -23.51 15.07
CA VAL A 366 2.10 -23.50 14.36
C VAL A 366 1.82 -23.40 12.86
N SER A 367 2.57 -22.57 12.16
CA SER A 367 2.51 -22.41 10.72
C SER A 367 3.87 -22.68 10.08
N LEU A 368 3.86 -23.44 8.99
CA LEU A 368 5.01 -23.64 8.11
C LEU A 368 4.64 -23.12 6.72
N ALA A 369 5.42 -22.18 6.20
CA ALA A 369 5.23 -21.61 4.88
C ALA A 369 6.48 -21.76 4.03
N TYR A 370 6.30 -22.04 2.74
CA TYR A 370 7.36 -22.07 1.74
C TYR A 370 6.95 -21.29 0.50
N ASP A 371 7.81 -20.39 0.06
CA ASP A 371 7.61 -19.54 -1.10
C ASP A 371 8.76 -19.70 -2.09
N PHE A 372 8.43 -19.69 -3.36
CA PHE A 372 9.37 -19.63 -4.48
C PHE A 372 9.05 -18.40 -5.34
N GLN A 373 10.08 -17.63 -5.66
CA GLN A 373 9.97 -16.48 -6.55
C GLN A 373 11.08 -16.50 -7.59
N TRP A 374 10.71 -16.27 -8.84
CA TRP A 374 11.59 -16.11 -9.99
C TRP A 374 11.35 -14.75 -10.61
N ASN A 375 12.40 -13.96 -10.81
CA ASN A 375 12.37 -12.65 -11.42
C ASN A 375 13.40 -12.54 -12.52
N THR A 376 13.06 -11.89 -13.63
CA THR A 376 13.99 -11.53 -14.71
C THR A 376 13.85 -10.08 -15.07
N LEU A 377 14.94 -9.49 -15.56
CA LEU A 377 14.94 -8.15 -16.15
C LEU A 377 15.69 -8.15 -17.47
N ASP A 378 14.98 -7.80 -18.54
CA ASP A 378 15.55 -7.52 -19.85
C ASP A 378 15.48 -6.00 -20.11
N ALA A 379 16.54 -5.43 -20.71
CA ALA A 379 16.63 -4.03 -21.05
C ALA A 379 17.09 -3.85 -22.51
N LYS A 380 16.62 -2.78 -23.17
CA LYS A 380 17.15 -2.31 -24.45
C LYS A 380 17.40 -0.82 -24.34
N PHE A 381 18.58 -0.41 -24.76
CA PHE A 381 19.05 0.96 -24.76
C PHE A 381 19.11 1.47 -26.20
N TYR A 382 18.38 2.53 -26.50
CA TYR A 382 18.36 3.13 -27.83
C TYR A 382 19.22 4.37 -27.88
N MET A 383 19.34 5.06 -26.73
CA MET A 383 20.19 6.24 -26.54
C MET A 383 20.64 6.32 -25.06
N PRO A 384 21.92 6.51 -24.76
CA PRO A 384 23.06 6.24 -25.65
C PRO A 384 23.20 4.74 -25.90
N THR A 385 23.60 4.35 -27.11
CA THR A 385 23.73 2.93 -27.54
C THR A 385 24.86 2.19 -26.81
N GLU A 386 25.83 2.90 -26.26
CA GLU A 386 26.99 2.34 -25.54
C GLU A 386 26.57 1.51 -24.30
N SER A 387 25.41 1.80 -23.73
CA SER A 387 24.89 1.08 -22.54
C SER A 387 24.40 -0.33 -22.82
N ASP A 388 24.16 -0.71 -24.08
CA ASP A 388 23.64 -2.04 -24.44
C ASP A 388 24.68 -3.16 -24.20
N GLY A 389 25.98 -2.81 -24.23
CA GLY A 389 27.10 -3.72 -23.93
C GLY A 389 27.29 -4.03 -22.44
N THR A 390 26.82 -3.16 -21.55
CA THR A 390 27.11 -3.19 -20.12
C THR A 390 26.01 -3.81 -19.25
N PHE A 391 24.81 -4.04 -19.79
CA PHE A 391 23.69 -4.59 -19.03
C PHE A 391 23.79 -6.12 -18.87
N PRO A 392 23.68 -6.68 -17.64
CA PRO A 392 23.95 -8.08 -17.40
C PRO A 392 22.78 -9.04 -17.64
N TYR A 393 21.53 -8.54 -17.82
CA TYR A 393 20.32 -9.34 -17.99
C TYR A 393 20.09 -10.32 -16.83
N PRO A 394 19.82 -9.82 -15.62
CA PRO A 394 19.79 -10.62 -14.43
C PRO A 394 18.54 -11.52 -14.34
N THR A 395 18.73 -12.65 -13.70
CA THR A 395 17.68 -13.57 -13.24
C THR A 395 17.92 -13.90 -11.80
N ARG A 396 16.93 -13.69 -10.92
CA ARG A 396 16.99 -13.99 -9.49
C ARG A 396 15.98 -15.06 -9.12
N TYR A 397 16.47 -16.05 -8.38
CA TYR A 397 15.67 -17.08 -7.75
C TYR A 397 15.70 -16.85 -6.25
N THR A 398 14.54 -16.67 -5.64
CA THR A 398 14.42 -16.50 -4.19
C THR A 398 13.55 -17.60 -3.63
N GLN A 399 14.10 -18.37 -2.69
CA GLN A 399 13.36 -19.36 -1.90
C GLN A 399 13.25 -18.82 -0.49
N MET A 400 12.07 -18.93 0.09
CA MET A 400 11.82 -18.49 1.46
C MET A 400 11.10 -19.60 2.21
N ALA A 401 11.53 -19.86 3.44
CA ALA A 401 10.88 -20.80 4.33
C ALA A 401 10.63 -20.12 5.67
N ALA A 402 9.40 -20.11 6.15
CA ALA A 402 9.03 -19.50 7.42
C ALA A 402 8.42 -20.55 8.36
N LEU A 403 8.92 -20.58 9.58
CA LEU A 403 8.29 -21.29 10.70
C LEU A 403 7.77 -20.24 11.68
N ALA A 404 6.49 -20.29 12.00
CA ALA A 404 5.87 -19.37 12.94
C ALA A 404 4.98 -20.12 13.94
N THR A 405 4.90 -19.59 15.15
CA THR A 405 4.03 -20.07 16.20
C THR A 405 3.29 -18.93 16.86
N ALA A 406 2.05 -19.16 17.25
CA ALA A 406 1.21 -18.22 18.00
C ALA A 406 0.53 -18.92 19.15
N PHE A 407 0.46 -18.25 20.29
CA PHE A 407 -0.20 -18.77 21.49
C PHE A 407 -1.03 -17.71 22.20
N GLU A 408 -2.06 -18.17 22.90
CA GLU A 408 -2.91 -17.34 23.76
C GLU A 408 -3.12 -18.04 25.11
N TRP A 409 -2.54 -17.47 26.18
CA TRP A 409 -2.69 -17.99 27.54
C TRP A 409 -3.28 -16.91 28.45
N GLY A 410 -4.58 -17.04 28.70
CA GLY A 410 -5.32 -16.11 29.53
C GLY A 410 -5.27 -14.68 28.98
N ARG A 411 -4.41 -13.83 29.52
CA ARG A 411 -4.26 -12.41 29.14
C ARG A 411 -3.05 -12.13 28.26
N ILE A 412 -2.27 -13.14 27.97
CA ILE A 412 -1.02 -13.03 27.20
C ILE A 412 -1.24 -13.67 25.83
N LYS A 413 -0.91 -12.92 24.78
CA LYS A 413 -0.83 -13.43 23.41
C LYS A 413 0.59 -13.24 22.92
N GLY A 414 1.15 -14.23 22.28
CA GLY A 414 2.50 -14.18 21.76
C GLY A 414 2.60 -14.81 20.39
N GLN A 415 3.59 -14.34 19.64
CA GLN A 415 3.97 -14.89 18.34
C GLN A 415 5.50 -14.92 18.26
N ALA A 416 6.03 -15.95 17.64
CA ALA A 416 7.42 -16.03 17.24
C ALA A 416 7.50 -16.55 15.82
N SER A 417 8.46 -16.04 15.04
CA SER A 417 8.71 -16.55 13.70
C SER A 417 10.18 -16.46 13.33
N VAL A 418 10.61 -17.37 12.45
CA VAL A 418 11.91 -17.33 11.79
C VAL A 418 11.68 -17.48 10.31
N LEU A 419 12.21 -16.54 9.52
CA LEU A 419 12.16 -16.58 8.07
C LEU A 419 13.57 -16.78 7.51
N GLY A 420 13.75 -17.85 6.75
CA GLY A 420 14.97 -18.14 5.99
C GLY A 420 14.83 -17.67 4.54
N TYR A 421 15.84 -16.98 4.05
CA TYR A 421 16.02 -16.61 2.64
C TYR A 421 17.16 -17.39 2.01
N PHE A 422 16.94 -17.85 0.77
CA PHE A 422 17.96 -18.42 -0.10
C PHE A 422 17.86 -17.72 -1.45
N VAL A 423 18.84 -16.91 -1.79
CA VAL A 423 18.84 -16.09 -3.00
C VAL A 423 19.97 -16.55 -3.89
N HIS A 424 19.63 -16.91 -5.13
CA HIS A 424 20.55 -17.30 -6.18
C HIS A 424 20.33 -16.40 -7.40
N GLU A 425 21.42 -15.82 -7.92
CA GLU A 425 21.38 -14.95 -9.10
C GLU A 425 22.14 -15.56 -10.28
N LYS A 426 21.61 -15.34 -11.48
CA LYS A 426 22.28 -15.61 -12.74
C LYS A 426 22.25 -14.36 -13.60
N VAL A 427 23.31 -14.15 -14.36
CA VAL A 427 23.42 -13.07 -15.34
C VAL A 427 23.85 -13.66 -16.68
N LYS A 428 23.44 -13.03 -17.80
CA LYS A 428 23.87 -13.44 -19.13
C LYS A 428 25.27 -12.92 -19.49
N ARG A 429 25.69 -11.82 -18.86
CA ARG A 429 26.98 -11.17 -19.06
C ARG A 429 27.58 -10.88 -17.72
N PHE A 430 28.91 -10.93 -17.61
CA PHE A 430 29.70 -10.74 -16.39
C PHE A 430 29.51 -11.85 -15.36
N GLU A 431 29.99 -11.66 -14.15
CA GLU A 431 29.86 -12.60 -13.06
C GLU A 431 28.58 -12.35 -12.25
N ALA A 432 27.91 -13.44 -11.91
CA ALA A 432 26.78 -13.38 -11.00
C ALA A 432 27.30 -13.16 -9.56
N ARG A 433 26.46 -12.55 -8.72
CA ARG A 433 26.72 -12.42 -7.31
C ARG A 433 26.74 -13.79 -6.62
N PRO A 434 27.51 -13.95 -5.53
CA PRO A 434 27.48 -15.17 -4.73
C PRO A 434 26.09 -15.38 -4.11
N ASP A 435 25.73 -16.63 -3.95
CA ASP A 435 24.49 -17.02 -3.28
C ASP A 435 24.42 -16.45 -1.86
N LYS A 436 23.21 -16.13 -1.41
CA LYS A 436 22.98 -15.56 -0.10
C LYS A 436 21.96 -16.39 0.68
N ALA A 437 22.33 -16.80 1.89
CA ALA A 437 21.46 -17.44 2.86
C ALA A 437 21.39 -16.58 4.12
N VAL A 438 20.17 -16.25 4.58
CA VAL A 438 19.94 -15.38 5.74
C VAL A 438 18.72 -15.86 6.51
N ALA A 439 18.80 -15.83 7.85
CA ALA A 439 17.66 -16.07 8.74
C ALA A 439 17.32 -14.80 9.52
N THR A 440 16.02 -14.50 9.60
CA THR A 440 15.49 -13.29 10.27
C THR A 440 14.44 -13.71 11.31
N PRO A 441 14.73 -13.56 12.62
CA PRO A 441 13.77 -13.83 13.69
C PRO A 441 12.86 -12.64 13.93
N ALA A 442 11.64 -12.92 14.46
CA ALA A 442 10.72 -11.93 14.98
C ALA A 442 9.93 -12.49 16.17
N PHE A 443 9.68 -11.63 17.18
CA PHE A 443 8.94 -11.94 18.39
C PHE A 443 7.95 -10.83 18.69
N PHE A 444 6.71 -11.22 19.01
CA PHE A 444 5.63 -10.29 19.33
C PHE A 444 4.93 -10.77 20.60
N LEU A 445 4.62 -9.83 21.47
CA LEU A 445 3.92 -10.07 22.73
C LEU A 445 2.85 -9.02 22.96
N SER A 446 1.68 -9.44 23.41
CA SER A 446 0.58 -8.58 23.86
C SER A 446 0.07 -9.06 25.21
N TYR A 447 -0.16 -8.13 26.12
CA TYR A 447 -0.69 -8.38 27.46
C TYR A 447 -1.89 -7.48 27.74
N LYS A 448 -3.01 -8.08 28.17
CA LYS A 448 -4.22 -7.37 28.61
C LYS A 448 -4.27 -7.31 30.15
N PRO A 449 -3.86 -6.19 30.80
CA PRO A 449 -3.81 -6.12 32.25
C PRO A 449 -5.18 -6.18 32.91
N PHE A 450 -6.24 -5.74 32.23
CA PHE A 450 -7.59 -5.65 32.79
C PHE A 450 -8.59 -6.56 32.08
N GLN A 451 -9.46 -7.25 32.81
CA GLN A 451 -10.49 -8.09 32.21
C GLN A 451 -11.67 -7.30 31.62
N ARG A 452 -12.02 -6.17 32.26
CA ARG A 452 -13.20 -5.37 31.91
C ARG A 452 -12.89 -4.21 30.97
N GLN A 453 -11.62 -3.90 30.77
CA GLN A 453 -11.17 -2.83 29.90
C GLN A 453 -10.34 -3.41 28.76
N ASP A 454 -10.64 -2.99 27.56
CA ASP A 454 -9.87 -3.42 26.38
C ASP A 454 -8.63 -2.52 26.21
N LEU A 455 -7.74 -2.63 27.22
CA LEU A 455 -6.40 -2.05 27.21
C LEU A 455 -5.40 -3.18 26.98
N SER A 456 -4.55 -3.04 25.97
CA SER A 456 -3.44 -3.95 25.69
C SER A 456 -2.10 -3.21 25.67
N VAL A 457 -1.11 -3.83 26.30
CA VAL A 457 0.31 -3.46 26.17
C VAL A 457 0.92 -4.44 25.21
N ARG A 458 1.64 -3.97 24.21
CA ARG A 458 2.27 -4.80 23.19
C ARG A 458 3.73 -4.42 22.99
N ALA A 459 4.55 -5.41 22.70
CA ALA A 459 5.95 -5.20 22.38
C ALA A 459 6.39 -6.16 21.28
N PHE A 460 7.32 -5.75 20.44
CA PHE A 460 7.92 -6.66 19.49
C PHE A 460 9.39 -6.33 19.19
N TYR A 461 10.10 -7.37 18.79
CA TYR A 461 11.40 -7.32 18.14
C TYR A 461 11.30 -8.02 16.77
N LYS A 462 11.88 -7.42 15.74
CA LYS A 462 11.96 -8.03 14.41
C LYS A 462 13.25 -7.66 13.72
N ARG A 463 13.93 -8.66 13.16
CA ARG A 463 15.06 -8.49 12.24
C ARG A 463 14.60 -8.69 10.81
N MET A 464 15.14 -7.91 9.89
CA MET A 464 14.81 -7.95 8.48
C MET A 464 16.05 -7.91 7.62
N PHE A 465 15.85 -8.35 6.37
CA PHE A 465 16.85 -8.44 5.32
C PHE A 465 16.28 -7.92 4.00
N ARG A 466 17.08 -7.15 3.26
CA ARG A 466 16.73 -6.66 1.93
C ARG A 466 17.88 -6.88 0.95
N MET A 467 17.64 -7.66 -0.12
CA MET A 467 18.55 -7.70 -1.27
C MET A 467 18.49 -6.39 -2.05
N PRO A 468 19.63 -5.91 -2.59
CA PRO A 468 19.63 -4.81 -3.55
C PRO A 468 18.74 -5.13 -4.75
N THR A 469 18.05 -4.13 -5.29
CA THR A 469 17.24 -4.25 -6.50
C THR A 469 18.12 -4.40 -7.74
N PHE A 470 17.53 -4.79 -8.87
CA PHE A 470 18.29 -4.84 -10.12
C PHE A 470 18.78 -3.46 -10.56
N ASN A 471 18.03 -2.38 -10.27
CA ASN A 471 18.50 -1.03 -10.54
C ASN A 471 19.63 -0.61 -9.59
N ASP A 472 19.55 -0.96 -8.30
CA ASP A 472 20.63 -0.68 -7.35
C ASP A 472 21.97 -1.29 -7.86
N LEU A 473 21.89 -2.48 -8.44
CA LEU A 473 23.06 -3.24 -8.91
C LEU A 473 23.53 -2.90 -10.31
N TYR A 474 22.59 -2.71 -11.24
CA TYR A 474 22.87 -2.83 -12.68
C TYR A 474 22.34 -1.68 -13.53
N TYR A 475 21.75 -0.63 -12.93
CA TYR A 475 21.36 0.53 -13.72
C TYR A 475 22.58 1.21 -14.29
N THR A 476 22.63 1.38 -15.61
CA THR A 476 23.83 1.61 -16.42
C THR A 476 24.82 2.68 -15.94
N ASP A 477 24.32 3.79 -15.38
CA ASP A 477 25.19 4.90 -14.93
C ASP A 477 25.25 5.03 -13.39
N MET A 478 24.38 4.32 -12.67
CA MET A 478 24.16 4.50 -11.23
C MET A 478 24.34 3.21 -10.43
N GLY A 479 24.19 2.05 -11.08
CA GLY A 479 24.24 0.75 -10.41
C GLY A 479 25.64 0.42 -9.87
N ASN A 480 25.65 -0.32 -8.77
CA ASN A 480 26.86 -0.82 -8.15
C ASN A 480 26.72 -2.30 -7.82
N ALA A 481 27.38 -3.15 -8.60
CA ALA A 481 27.33 -4.59 -8.43
C ALA A 481 27.93 -5.10 -7.10
N PHE A 482 28.71 -4.26 -6.40
CA PHE A 482 29.35 -4.60 -5.13
C PHE A 482 28.51 -4.29 -3.88
N LEU A 483 27.28 -3.79 -4.04
CA LEU A 483 26.40 -3.48 -2.92
C LEU A 483 26.17 -4.71 -2.03
N LYS A 484 26.25 -4.49 -0.73
CA LYS A 484 25.83 -5.47 0.27
C LYS A 484 24.32 -5.40 0.48
N PRO A 485 23.68 -6.48 0.95
CA PRO A 485 22.30 -6.41 1.43
C PRO A 485 22.18 -5.50 2.65
N GLU A 486 21.01 -4.86 2.79
CA GLU A 486 20.67 -4.11 4.00
C GLU A 486 20.08 -5.02 5.08
N TYR A 487 20.37 -4.70 6.33
CA TYR A 487 19.72 -5.29 7.49
C TYR A 487 19.04 -4.21 8.32
N ALA A 488 17.93 -4.57 8.95
CA ALA A 488 17.28 -3.68 9.89
C ALA A 488 16.74 -4.44 11.09
N GLU A 489 16.86 -3.84 12.27
CA GLU A 489 16.31 -4.32 13.52
C GLU A 489 15.26 -3.34 14.02
N GLN A 490 14.10 -3.84 14.42
CA GLN A 490 12.97 -3.06 14.91
C GLN A 490 12.63 -3.48 16.33
N PHE A 491 12.47 -2.49 17.19
CA PHE A 491 11.91 -2.62 18.54
C PHE A 491 10.71 -1.71 18.66
N ASN A 492 9.63 -2.21 19.23
CA ASN A 492 8.41 -1.43 19.45
C ASN A 492 7.82 -1.77 20.80
N ILE A 493 7.31 -0.77 21.49
CA ILE A 493 6.44 -0.92 22.65
C ILE A 493 5.24 0.00 22.46
N GLY A 494 4.03 -0.49 22.73
CA GLY A 494 2.82 0.27 22.49
C GLY A 494 1.69 -0.06 23.46
N LEU A 495 0.75 0.88 23.51
CA LEU A 495 -0.51 0.76 24.23
C LEU A 495 -1.65 0.88 23.24
N LYS A 496 -2.67 0.05 23.36
CA LYS A 496 -3.93 0.18 22.63
C LYS A 496 -5.09 0.11 23.60
N TYR A 497 -6.00 1.07 23.49
CA TYR A 497 -7.23 1.14 24.25
C TYR A 497 -8.41 1.27 23.32
N THR A 498 -9.39 0.37 23.46
CA THR A 498 -10.65 0.42 22.71
C THR A 498 -11.81 0.39 23.69
N LYS A 499 -12.78 1.29 23.53
CA LYS A 499 -13.97 1.34 24.38
C LYS A 499 -15.21 1.69 23.56
N ASN A 500 -16.24 0.90 23.74
CA ASN A 500 -17.60 1.16 23.27
C ASN A 500 -18.45 1.67 24.44
N PHE A 501 -19.11 2.81 24.25
CA PHE A 501 -19.94 3.45 25.27
C PHE A 501 -21.42 3.21 24.93
N MET A 502 -22.04 2.24 25.60
CA MET A 502 -23.46 1.94 25.36
C MET A 502 -24.40 2.93 26.05
N ASN A 503 -23.96 3.55 27.15
CA ASN A 503 -24.82 4.37 28.04
C ASN A 503 -24.51 5.87 27.92
N MET A 504 -23.59 6.30 27.06
CA MET A 504 -23.34 7.73 26.82
C MET A 504 -24.23 8.26 25.70
N PRO A 505 -24.87 9.42 25.88
CA PRO A 505 -25.82 9.93 24.88
C PRO A 505 -25.17 10.30 23.54
N ALA A 506 -23.92 10.71 23.55
CA ALA A 506 -23.23 11.22 22.36
C ALA A 506 -22.06 10.34 21.90
N LEU A 507 -21.12 10.01 22.79
CA LEU A 507 -19.92 9.26 22.44
C LEU A 507 -20.23 7.77 22.29
N ARG A 508 -19.93 7.19 21.15
CA ARG A 508 -20.17 5.76 20.83
C ARG A 508 -18.92 4.91 21.01
N THR A 509 -17.82 5.33 20.42
CA THR A 509 -16.57 4.55 20.45
C THR A 509 -15.36 5.45 20.57
N VAL A 510 -14.33 4.94 21.25
CA VAL A 510 -12.97 5.50 21.24
C VAL A 510 -12.00 4.36 21.02
N ASP A 511 -11.09 4.52 20.05
CA ASP A 511 -9.96 3.65 19.80
C ASP A 511 -8.70 4.51 19.80
N ALA A 512 -7.82 4.28 20.75
CA ALA A 512 -6.58 5.07 20.93
C ALA A 512 -5.39 4.13 20.96
N SER A 513 -4.30 4.52 20.30
CA SER A 513 -3.03 3.80 20.38
C SER A 513 -1.85 4.76 20.44
N VAL A 514 -0.82 4.34 21.16
CA VAL A 514 0.48 5.00 21.24
C VAL A 514 1.54 3.94 21.10
N ASP A 515 2.44 4.10 20.14
CA ASP A 515 3.54 3.18 19.86
C ASP A 515 4.86 3.94 19.84
N ALA A 516 5.79 3.61 20.74
CA ALA A 516 7.18 4.07 20.71
C ALA A 516 8.05 3.01 20.03
N TYR A 517 8.96 3.45 19.18
CA TYR A 517 9.79 2.52 18.41
C TYR A 517 11.25 3.00 18.31
N TYR A 518 12.12 2.02 18.16
CA TYR A 518 13.52 2.17 17.79
C TYR A 518 13.86 1.22 16.65
N ASN A 519 14.41 1.75 15.56
CA ASN A 519 14.88 0.96 14.44
C ASN A 519 16.34 1.28 14.18
N HIS A 520 17.15 0.24 13.91
CA HIS A 520 18.56 0.37 13.53
C HIS A 520 18.75 -0.28 12.16
N ILE A 521 19.30 0.47 11.20
CA ILE A 521 19.56 -0.02 9.83
C ILE A 521 21.05 -0.02 9.58
N THR A 522 21.58 -1.13 9.09
CA THR A 522 22.97 -1.29 8.69
C THR A 522 23.10 -1.54 7.20
N ASP A 523 24.23 -1.15 6.60
CA ASP A 523 24.51 -1.26 5.17
C ASP A 523 23.43 -0.60 4.29
N LYS A 524 22.85 0.51 4.72
CA LYS A 524 21.76 1.18 4.01
C LYS A 524 22.19 1.59 2.61
N ILE A 525 21.39 1.21 1.60
CA ILE A 525 21.63 1.55 0.19
C ILE A 525 20.96 2.89 -0.10
N ILE A 526 21.75 3.86 -0.49
CA ILE A 526 21.27 5.19 -0.88
C ILE A 526 21.87 5.59 -2.23
N ALA A 527 21.10 6.40 -2.96
CA ALA A 527 21.61 7.07 -4.14
C ALA A 527 22.43 8.28 -3.71
N TYR A 528 23.71 8.30 -4.05
CA TYR A 528 24.65 9.36 -3.70
C TYR A 528 25.07 10.16 -4.95
N PRO A 529 25.06 11.50 -4.93
CA PRO A 529 25.50 12.30 -6.07
C PRO A 529 27.02 12.19 -6.26
N LYS A 530 27.45 11.76 -7.45
CA LYS A 530 28.86 11.59 -7.80
C LYS A 530 29.43 12.91 -8.34
N GLY A 531 30.00 13.72 -7.43
CA GLY A 531 30.69 14.98 -7.80
C GLY A 531 29.72 16.10 -8.24
N GLN A 532 30.24 17.12 -8.93
CA GLN A 532 29.45 18.26 -9.42
C GLN A 532 28.56 17.93 -10.63
N GLN A 533 28.66 16.73 -11.17
CA GLN A 533 27.82 16.25 -12.28
C GLN A 533 26.56 15.60 -11.69
N PHE A 534 25.41 15.80 -12.33
CA PHE A 534 24.11 15.18 -11.97
C PHE A 534 24.08 13.65 -12.12
N ARG A 535 25.21 12.99 -11.87
CA ARG A 535 25.33 11.53 -11.86
C ARG A 535 25.22 11.04 -10.43
N TRP A 536 24.36 10.07 -10.23
CA TRP A 536 24.16 9.39 -8.96
C TRP A 536 24.87 8.03 -9.00
N THR A 537 25.29 7.54 -7.88
CA THR A 537 25.74 6.15 -7.73
C THR A 537 25.07 5.54 -6.51
N MET A 538 24.86 4.23 -6.51
CA MET A 538 24.32 3.51 -5.37
C MET A 538 25.47 3.07 -4.47
N LEU A 539 25.39 3.37 -3.20
CA LEU A 539 26.39 3.00 -2.19
C LEU A 539 25.68 2.42 -0.97
N ASN A 540 26.36 1.49 -0.27
CA ASN A 540 26.03 1.17 1.11
C ASN A 540 26.67 2.27 1.99
N LEU A 541 25.94 3.35 2.17
CA LEU A 541 26.34 4.40 3.10
C LEU A 541 25.52 4.21 4.35
N GLY A 542 26.18 3.68 5.34
CA GLY A 542 25.85 3.99 6.66
C GLY A 542 24.95 3.12 7.46
N GLU A 543 24.97 3.54 8.69
CA GLU A 543 24.08 3.12 9.74
C GLU A 543 23.11 4.26 10.05
N VAL A 544 21.84 3.91 10.26
CA VAL A 544 20.79 4.90 10.57
C VAL A 544 20.02 4.45 11.79
N ASP A 545 20.01 5.32 12.80
CA ASP A 545 19.17 5.18 14.00
C ASP A 545 17.88 5.94 13.85
N ILE A 546 16.76 5.28 14.09
CA ILE A 546 15.41 5.87 14.00
C ILE A 546 14.69 5.67 15.32
N LYS A 547 14.30 6.77 15.97
CA LYS A 547 13.49 6.77 17.19
C LYS A 547 12.21 7.56 16.92
N GLY A 548 11.08 7.06 17.41
CA GLY A 548 9.84 7.81 17.23
C GLY A 548 8.69 7.34 18.07
N VAL A 549 7.61 8.12 17.99
CA VAL A 549 6.33 7.85 18.65
C VAL A 549 5.22 8.10 17.65
N ASP A 550 4.35 7.12 17.46
CA ASP A 550 3.11 7.22 16.71
C ASP A 550 1.92 7.26 17.66
N ILE A 551 1.01 8.22 17.46
CA ILE A 551 -0.23 8.36 18.22
C ILE A 551 -1.39 8.30 17.24
N ALA A 552 -2.39 7.46 17.50
CA ALA A 552 -3.61 7.37 16.75
C ALA A 552 -4.81 7.45 17.68
N LEU A 553 -5.80 8.29 17.31
CA LEU A 553 -7.07 8.42 18.03
C LEU A 553 -8.21 8.40 17.01
N ASN A 554 -9.12 7.43 17.14
CA ASN A 554 -10.35 7.36 16.38
C ASN A 554 -11.54 7.43 17.34
N SER A 555 -12.55 8.21 16.99
CA SER A 555 -13.77 8.30 17.78
C SER A 555 -15.00 8.40 16.90
N ALA A 556 -16.12 7.85 17.38
CA ALA A 556 -17.43 7.97 16.73
C ALA A 556 -18.45 8.52 17.73
N TRP A 557 -19.30 9.40 17.25
CA TRP A 557 -20.26 10.17 18.01
C TRP A 557 -21.64 10.10 17.33
N ALA A 558 -22.70 10.18 18.12
CA ALA A 558 -24.06 10.30 17.60
C ALA A 558 -24.83 11.36 18.43
N PHE A 559 -25.28 12.41 17.78
CA PHE A 559 -26.06 13.53 18.35
C PHE A 559 -27.44 13.50 17.73
N GLY A 560 -28.34 12.67 18.26
CA GLY A 560 -29.63 12.40 17.65
C GLY A 560 -29.49 11.73 16.27
N GLU A 561 -29.91 12.42 15.23
CA GLU A 561 -29.78 11.96 13.83
C GLU A 561 -28.44 12.33 13.16
N VAL A 562 -27.61 13.10 13.84
CA VAL A 562 -26.27 13.48 13.33
C VAL A 562 -25.25 12.49 13.83
N GLU A 563 -24.52 11.88 12.91
CA GLU A 563 -23.35 11.04 13.19
C GLU A 563 -22.09 11.83 12.89
N ALA A 564 -21.10 11.71 13.77
CA ALA A 564 -19.79 12.32 13.60
C ALA A 564 -18.68 11.32 13.83
N THR A 565 -17.60 11.43 13.05
CA THR A 565 -16.37 10.66 13.30
C THR A 565 -15.17 11.59 13.28
N ALA A 566 -14.20 11.31 14.17
CA ALA A 566 -12.92 11.99 14.18
C ALA A 566 -11.79 10.96 14.17
N ARG A 567 -10.80 11.17 13.29
CA ARG A 567 -9.57 10.40 13.19
C ARG A 567 -8.41 11.37 13.28
N LEU A 568 -7.56 11.20 14.29
CA LEU A 568 -6.38 12.05 14.54
C LEU A 568 -5.15 11.15 14.56
N GLN A 569 -4.13 11.55 13.83
CA GLN A 569 -2.85 10.86 13.73
C GLN A 569 -1.72 11.84 13.96
N TYR A 570 -0.72 11.43 14.73
CA TYR A 570 0.47 12.22 14.98
C TYR A 570 1.69 11.31 15.04
N THR A 571 2.79 11.77 14.47
CA THR A 571 4.08 11.09 14.50
C THR A 571 5.17 12.09 14.87
N TYR A 572 5.95 11.73 15.89
CA TYR A 572 7.27 12.29 16.13
C TYR A 572 8.32 11.28 15.71
N GLN A 573 9.34 11.71 14.96
CA GLN A 573 10.43 10.81 14.59
C GLN A 573 11.75 11.55 14.43
N LYS A 574 12.81 10.92 14.93
CA LYS A 574 14.19 11.31 14.75
C LYS A 574 14.93 10.18 14.05
N ALA A 575 15.34 10.40 12.80
CA ALA A 575 16.08 9.45 11.99
C ALA A 575 17.43 10.06 11.64
N ILE A 576 18.50 9.58 12.25
CA ILE A 576 19.82 10.19 12.20
C ILE A 576 20.84 9.24 11.58
N ASP A 577 21.79 9.81 10.85
CA ASP A 577 22.97 9.11 10.36
C ASP A 577 23.95 8.87 11.53
N VAL A 578 24.37 7.62 11.72
CA VAL A 578 25.34 7.24 12.75
C VAL A 578 26.53 6.46 12.17
N THR A 579 26.78 6.65 10.88
CA THR A 579 27.76 5.91 10.11
C THR A 579 29.20 6.14 10.56
N ASP A 580 29.66 7.38 10.50
CA ASP A 580 31.03 7.74 10.85
C ASP A 580 31.00 9.04 11.68
N SER A 581 31.59 8.96 12.86
CA SER A 581 31.68 10.12 13.77
C SER A 581 32.56 11.26 13.23
N ALA A 582 33.36 11.01 12.19
CA ALA A 582 34.19 12.01 11.54
C ALA A 582 33.42 12.79 10.43
N ASP A 583 32.25 12.33 10.00
CA ASP A 583 31.45 13.01 8.99
C ASP A 583 30.81 14.27 9.54
N THR A 584 30.71 15.33 8.70
CA THR A 584 30.11 16.61 9.06
C THR A 584 28.60 16.51 9.35
N TYR A 585 27.96 15.46 8.87
CA TYR A 585 26.53 15.16 9.04
C TYR A 585 26.25 14.05 10.06
N TYR A 586 27.26 13.66 10.86
CA TYR A 586 27.09 12.67 11.93
C TYR A 586 26.03 13.12 12.94
N ARG A 587 25.00 12.32 13.18
CA ARG A 587 23.81 12.58 14.01
C ARG A 587 22.86 13.62 13.44
N ASP A 588 23.00 14.00 12.20
CA ASP A 588 22.03 14.82 11.50
C ASP A 588 20.82 14.01 11.04
N GLN A 589 19.65 14.66 10.95
CA GLN A 589 18.43 14.07 10.44
C GLN A 589 18.59 13.73 8.97
N ILE A 590 18.26 12.48 8.58
CA ILE A 590 18.35 12.08 7.18
C ILE A 590 17.37 12.87 6.30
N PRO A 591 17.67 13.06 4.99
CA PRO A 591 16.89 13.94 4.12
C PRO A 591 15.41 13.55 4.00
N TYR A 592 14.57 14.60 3.91
CA TYR A 592 13.10 14.51 3.73
C TYR A 592 12.33 13.86 4.87
N ILE A 593 12.91 13.65 6.02
CA ILE A 593 12.22 13.14 7.21
C ILE A 593 11.82 14.29 8.10
N PRO A 594 10.52 14.58 8.30
CA PRO A 594 10.08 15.60 9.25
C PRO A 594 10.16 15.08 10.69
N TRP A 595 10.48 15.97 11.64
CA TRP A 595 10.43 15.65 13.06
C TRP A 595 9.00 15.42 13.55
N HIS A 596 8.07 16.21 13.02
CA HIS A 596 6.66 16.18 13.37
C HIS A 596 5.81 16.05 12.11
N SER A 597 4.85 15.16 12.12
CA SER A 597 3.84 15.03 11.07
C SER A 597 2.52 14.58 11.68
N GLY A 598 1.43 14.85 10.99
CA GLY A 598 0.13 14.42 11.47
C GLY A 598 -1.00 14.65 10.47
N SER A 599 -2.14 14.06 10.78
CA SER A 599 -3.35 14.25 10.01
C SER A 599 -4.58 14.27 10.92
N ALA A 600 -5.62 14.96 10.47
CA ALA A 600 -6.94 14.95 11.09
C ALA A 600 -8.01 14.76 10.03
N VAL A 601 -8.98 13.89 10.27
CA VAL A 601 -10.16 13.70 9.43
C VAL A 601 -11.40 13.82 10.32
N LEU A 602 -12.27 14.74 9.99
CA LEU A 602 -13.53 14.99 10.68
C LEU A 602 -14.67 14.79 9.69
N SER A 603 -15.66 13.97 10.03
CA SER A 603 -16.82 13.71 9.17
C SER A 603 -18.11 13.87 9.94
N LEU A 604 -19.10 14.51 9.32
CA LEU A 604 -20.45 14.71 9.83
C LEU A 604 -21.45 14.15 8.83
N PHE A 605 -22.43 13.40 9.31
CA PHE A 605 -23.49 12.81 8.49
C PHE A 605 -24.87 13.14 9.03
N TYR A 606 -25.76 13.53 8.13
CA TYR A 606 -27.14 13.83 8.45
C TYR A 606 -28.05 13.55 7.23
N LYS A 607 -28.99 12.63 7.36
CA LYS A 607 -30.02 12.31 6.34
C LYS A 607 -29.48 12.24 4.90
N GLY A 608 -28.40 11.46 4.73
CA GLY A 608 -27.74 11.25 3.43
C GLY A 608 -26.86 12.41 2.97
N TRP A 609 -26.74 13.50 3.74
CA TRP A 609 -25.67 14.48 3.59
C TRP A 609 -24.42 14.03 4.34
N GLY A 610 -23.26 14.30 3.79
CA GLY A 610 -21.98 14.14 4.45
C GLY A 610 -21.12 15.37 4.23
N LEU A 611 -20.49 15.85 5.30
CA LEU A 611 -19.48 16.90 5.27
C LEU A 611 -18.20 16.31 5.83
N ASN A 612 -17.11 16.35 5.05
CA ASN A 612 -15.83 15.82 5.49
C ASN A 612 -14.76 16.91 5.37
N TYR A 613 -13.99 17.06 6.41
CA TYR A 613 -12.81 17.92 6.47
C TYR A 613 -11.59 17.07 6.77
N SER A 614 -10.53 17.22 5.99
CA SER A 614 -9.26 16.55 6.25
C SER A 614 -8.11 17.54 6.24
N PHE A 615 -7.16 17.31 7.14
CA PHE A 615 -5.99 18.14 7.37
C PHE A 615 -4.75 17.26 7.40
N ILE A 616 -3.67 17.72 6.77
CA ILE A 616 -2.36 17.07 6.81
C ILE A 616 -1.32 18.14 7.14
N TYR A 617 -0.42 17.80 8.04
CA TYR A 617 0.75 18.60 8.41
C TYR A 617 2.03 17.81 8.26
N THR A 618 3.02 18.40 7.62
CA THR A 618 4.40 17.91 7.54
C THR A 618 5.33 19.02 8.07
N GLY A 619 6.03 18.72 9.13
CA GLY A 619 6.92 19.67 9.81
C GLY A 619 8.19 19.98 8.99
N GLU A 620 9.03 20.78 9.58
CA GLU A 620 10.34 21.11 9.03
C GLU A 620 11.23 19.89 8.84
N ARG A 621 12.06 19.92 7.84
CA ARG A 621 12.95 18.85 7.41
C ARG A 621 14.12 19.41 6.61
N TYR A 622 15.09 18.56 6.29
CA TYR A 622 16.22 18.92 5.44
C TYR A 622 16.17 18.17 4.12
N ASN A 623 16.69 18.79 3.07
CA ASN A 623 16.71 18.18 1.71
C ASN A 623 18.06 17.55 1.35
N GLN A 624 19.09 17.72 2.20
CA GLN A 624 20.44 17.14 2.09
C GLN A 624 20.83 16.49 3.42
N GLN A 625 21.97 15.80 3.45
CA GLN A 625 22.48 15.12 4.64
C GLN A 625 22.83 16.09 5.77
N GLU A 626 23.51 17.19 5.45
CA GLU A 626 23.85 18.21 6.44
C GLU A 626 22.64 19.04 6.86
N ASN A 627 22.37 19.13 8.16
CA ASN A 627 21.25 19.89 8.73
C ASN A 627 21.62 21.38 8.94
N ILE A 628 22.05 22.03 7.89
CA ILE A 628 22.38 23.46 7.86
C ILE A 628 21.22 24.31 7.32
N PRO A 629 21.16 25.62 7.62
CA PRO A 629 20.05 26.49 7.18
C PRO A 629 19.80 26.48 5.67
N ARG A 630 20.83 26.32 4.85
CA ARG A 630 20.71 26.24 3.39
C ARG A 630 19.91 25.02 2.92
N ASN A 631 19.96 23.93 3.66
CA ASN A 631 19.31 22.65 3.35
C ASN A 631 17.94 22.52 4.02
N HIS A 632 17.53 23.50 4.81
CA HIS A 632 16.25 23.52 5.51
C HIS A 632 15.08 23.64 4.52
N THR A 633 14.04 22.84 4.74
CA THR A 633 12.80 22.86 3.98
C THR A 633 11.64 23.19 4.91
N GLN A 634 10.89 24.24 4.55
CA GLN A 634 9.79 24.77 5.34
C GLN A 634 8.70 23.71 5.60
N PRO A 635 8.05 23.76 6.76
CA PRO A 635 6.85 22.96 7.02
C PRO A 635 5.72 23.37 6.08
N TRP A 636 4.80 22.43 5.82
CA TRP A 636 3.60 22.69 5.03
C TRP A 636 2.39 21.98 5.61
N TYR A 637 1.22 22.47 5.26
CA TYR A 637 -0.03 21.81 5.57
C TYR A 637 -1.01 21.92 4.39
N THR A 638 -1.98 21.01 4.32
CA THR A 638 -3.11 21.11 3.41
C THR A 638 -4.40 20.85 4.17
N SER A 639 -5.45 21.54 3.76
CA SER A 639 -6.81 21.35 4.25
C SER A 639 -7.70 21.03 3.07
N ASP A 640 -8.44 19.94 3.16
CA ASP A 640 -9.36 19.51 2.11
C ASP A 640 -10.78 19.45 2.67
N LEU A 641 -11.75 19.79 1.85
CA LEU A 641 -13.17 19.80 2.22
C LEU A 641 -13.97 19.03 1.17
N SER A 642 -14.91 18.21 1.60
CA SER A 642 -15.89 17.63 0.69
C SER A 642 -17.31 17.65 1.25
N VAL A 643 -18.25 17.83 0.35
CA VAL A 643 -19.69 17.73 0.61
C VAL A 643 -20.25 16.64 -0.28
N GLN A 644 -20.99 15.72 0.30
CA GLN A 644 -21.62 14.63 -0.43
C GLN A 644 -23.12 14.55 -0.14
N LYS A 645 -23.89 14.09 -1.12
CA LYS A 645 -25.30 13.76 -0.96
C LYS A 645 -25.61 12.44 -1.63
N SER A 646 -26.26 11.55 -0.88
CA SER A 646 -26.78 10.28 -1.37
C SER A 646 -28.29 10.37 -1.56
N PHE A 647 -28.76 9.95 -2.74
CA PHE A 647 -30.18 9.87 -3.10
C PHE A 647 -30.55 8.41 -3.30
N ALA A 648 -31.48 7.93 -2.50
CA ALA A 648 -32.09 6.62 -2.71
C ALA A 648 -33.16 6.73 -3.82
N ILE A 649 -32.97 5.98 -4.90
CA ILE A 649 -33.89 5.95 -6.06
C ILE A 649 -34.42 4.51 -6.16
N ARG A 650 -35.50 4.20 -5.48
CA ARG A 650 -36.02 2.83 -5.32
C ARG A 650 -34.92 1.93 -4.69
N THR A 651 -34.43 0.94 -5.46
CA THR A 651 -33.37 0.00 -5.06
C THR A 651 -31.97 0.44 -5.47
N ARG A 652 -31.81 1.66 -6.00
CA ARG A 652 -30.57 2.22 -6.55
C ARG A 652 -30.12 3.42 -5.73
N THR A 653 -28.84 3.72 -5.79
CA THR A 653 -28.29 4.89 -5.08
C THR A 653 -27.49 5.76 -6.03
N LEU A 654 -27.85 7.04 -6.10
CA LEU A 654 -27.03 8.08 -6.73
C LEU A 654 -26.31 8.86 -5.64
N LYS A 655 -24.98 8.90 -5.70
CA LYS A 655 -24.13 9.68 -4.80
C LYS A 655 -23.42 10.79 -5.60
N LEU A 656 -23.57 12.01 -5.15
CA LEU A 656 -22.86 13.17 -5.67
C LEU A 656 -21.90 13.69 -4.62
N THR A 657 -20.65 13.96 -5.01
CA THR A 657 -19.63 14.52 -4.11
C THR A 657 -18.93 15.68 -4.80
N ALA A 658 -18.81 16.81 -4.09
CA ALA A 658 -17.99 17.95 -4.48
C ALA A 658 -16.81 18.05 -3.50
N GLU A 659 -15.59 18.15 -4.03
CA GLU A 659 -14.36 18.17 -3.28
C GLU A 659 -13.54 19.42 -3.60
N ILE A 660 -12.98 20.04 -2.58
CA ILE A 660 -12.00 21.12 -2.68
C ILE A 660 -10.76 20.67 -1.96
N ASN A 661 -9.65 20.55 -2.68
CA ASN A 661 -8.34 20.17 -2.13
C ASN A 661 -7.46 21.41 -1.98
N ASN A 662 -6.61 21.42 -0.96
CA ASN A 662 -5.78 22.57 -0.58
C ASN A 662 -6.63 23.84 -0.50
N LEU A 663 -7.66 23.84 0.36
CA LEU A 663 -8.67 24.87 0.53
C LEU A 663 -8.06 26.27 0.68
N PHE A 664 -6.96 26.38 1.42
CA PHE A 664 -6.29 27.67 1.72
C PHE A 664 -5.21 28.05 0.70
N GLY A 665 -5.08 27.29 -0.41
CA GLY A 665 -4.17 27.62 -1.51
C GLY A 665 -2.69 27.65 -1.13
N GLN A 666 -2.27 26.80 -0.16
CA GLN A 666 -0.87 26.71 0.27
C GLN A 666 0.06 26.44 -0.91
N ASP A 667 1.15 27.20 -0.99
CA ASP A 667 2.28 26.89 -1.86
C ASP A 667 3.23 25.97 -1.11
N TYR A 668 3.46 24.76 -1.62
CA TYR A 668 4.34 23.81 -0.95
C TYR A 668 4.99 22.85 -1.95
N ASP A 669 6.12 22.30 -1.52
CA ASP A 669 6.85 21.24 -2.20
C ASP A 669 6.93 20.03 -1.26
N VAL A 670 6.54 18.85 -1.72
CA VAL A 670 6.80 17.60 -1.00
C VAL A 670 8.27 17.22 -1.17
N VAL A 671 8.77 17.30 -2.39
CA VAL A 671 10.17 17.16 -2.77
C VAL A 671 10.65 18.52 -3.31
N LEU A 672 11.81 18.97 -2.88
CA LEU A 672 12.38 20.27 -3.27
C LEU A 672 12.34 20.46 -4.79
N ASN A 673 11.86 21.61 -5.25
CA ASN A 673 11.71 21.98 -6.66
C ASN A 673 10.62 21.21 -7.44
N TYR A 674 9.74 20.50 -6.72
CA TYR A 674 8.54 19.89 -7.29
C TYR A 674 7.30 20.56 -6.67
N PRO A 675 6.91 21.76 -7.17
CA PRO A 675 5.78 22.49 -6.61
C PRO A 675 4.49 21.71 -6.78
N MET A 676 3.69 21.69 -5.72
CA MET A 676 2.41 20.99 -5.67
C MET A 676 1.25 21.90 -6.12
N PRO A 677 0.11 21.33 -6.53
CA PRO A 677 -1.06 22.11 -6.91
C PRO A 677 -1.62 22.94 -5.76
N LYS A 678 -2.01 24.18 -6.07
CA LYS A 678 -2.82 25.04 -5.19
C LYS A 678 -4.26 24.51 -5.09
N THR A 679 -5.18 25.34 -4.62
CA THR A 679 -6.60 25.01 -4.53
C THR A 679 -7.13 24.44 -5.84
N ASN A 680 -7.74 23.27 -5.74
CA ASN A 680 -8.31 22.56 -6.87
C ASN A 680 -9.61 21.83 -6.48
N CYS A 681 -10.46 21.57 -7.47
CA CYS A 681 -11.77 20.99 -7.25
C CYS A 681 -11.90 19.67 -8.01
N ARG A 682 -12.70 18.76 -7.44
CA ARG A 682 -13.13 17.53 -8.10
C ARG A 682 -14.61 17.25 -7.80
N PHE A 683 -15.33 16.81 -8.83
CA PHE A 683 -16.71 16.36 -8.73
C PHE A 683 -16.76 14.87 -9.02
N VAL A 684 -17.46 14.14 -8.16
CA VAL A 684 -17.62 12.69 -8.27
C VAL A 684 -19.12 12.37 -8.31
N THR A 685 -19.53 11.67 -9.34
CA THR A 685 -20.88 11.11 -9.49
C THR A 685 -20.76 9.60 -9.50
N SER A 686 -21.41 8.92 -8.56
CA SER A 686 -21.44 7.46 -8.49
C SER A 686 -22.88 6.96 -8.47
N PHE A 687 -23.16 5.99 -9.31
CA PHE A 687 -24.47 5.37 -9.43
C PHE A 687 -24.35 3.86 -9.24
N ASN A 688 -25.08 3.33 -8.24
CA ASN A 688 -25.18 1.91 -7.94
C ASN A 688 -26.56 1.40 -8.37
N PHE A 689 -26.58 0.32 -9.16
CA PHE A 689 -27.79 -0.31 -9.68
C PHE A 689 -28.19 -1.54 -8.86
#